data_3b766fa7f707918eae6e7d25922c41fd
#
_entry.id   3b766fa7f707918eae6e7d25922c41fd
#
_cell.length_a   1.000
_cell.length_b   1.000
_cell.length_c   1.000
_cell.angle_alpha   90.00
_cell.angle_beta   90.00
_cell.angle_gamma   90.00
#
_symmetry.space_group_name_H-M   'P 1'
#
loop_
_entity.id
_entity.type
_entity.pdbx_description
1 polymer ?
#
loop_
_entity_poly.entity_id
_entity_poly.type
_entity_poly.pdbx_seq_one_letter_code
_entity_poly.pdbx_strand_id
1 'polypeptide(L)'
;MFRFSFALPLIVAGVCSAAQAATLNCVPLSAPPIVRGEGITELTGNLIFNCSGGGPNSTLTVDLYLFLNVNITNRLLSASSNNLLGISFTADNGSGPQAITAPATLMGPGTLVFNGATFTLSSTGSVTLQIAGLRGAANELDFNPSQSMQVLIGLNPSTEFSVPNNQLVVGEPQHGLYVAFSGKLICAQAGSPMPQKVASFASFLTAGSAFVSTRVTEGFADAFAPKSDPQSLNADTGTRIWVQYSGFPAGATLFVPTVVAGSDATQPTAGGDLGVTASGGKYTPGSTSSLLLSFVPNTDANGAGGSPAYVPGLPGSGTVTLDSMSQVTLTNGTGVAVYEVVDANDSIQESAQFPTFLVLAPNGSATATTTAENVSLGPISTVETATATDPIPRFQQIVPPADCTIVGDCGARYFPMLSVAESSLNYTAQVGGVTTTNYVQVQNLAGGLLQWTASVNYTNGSGWLDVSPTSGQNSGTIRIDAVPGTLAPGTYLATLTINAGPLAGTRNVAISFVVSATTVQPPSIQTAVNAATFAAGPLSPGSIATLGGSQFAGQTVSVTFNGLSAQVLFSNATQINVVVPAGLGGRLGAPTSAQVIATVDGTASAPLTVNLAPFAPGIFSNGVLNQDYSINSATKPAAPGSIIQIYATGLSGTGVITANIGSEVVTQPYYAGAAPGFTGLQQIDLILPSGLTGNSVNVSVCGGATAANVVCSPTVAVAIAQ
;
A
#
# COMPACT_ATOMS: atom_id res chain seq x y z
N MET A 1 81.44 -25.73 -11.72
CA MET A 1 80.68 -25.28 -12.92
C MET A 1 79.48 -26.17 -13.09
N PHE A 2 78.36 -25.85 -12.50
CA PHE A 2 77.03 -26.35 -12.89
C PHE A 2 76.05 -25.46 -12.23
N ARG A 3 75.24 -24.68 -13.08
CA ARG A 3 74.16 -23.88 -12.66
C ARG A 3 72.91 -24.74 -12.59
N PHE A 4 72.26 -24.80 -11.44
CA PHE A 4 70.88 -25.30 -11.31
C PHE A 4 69.91 -24.07 -11.25
N SER A 5 69.07 -23.98 -12.27
CA SER A 5 67.90 -23.09 -12.26
C SER A 5 66.75 -23.82 -11.58
N PHE A 6 66.26 -23.29 -10.47
CA PHE A 6 64.98 -23.71 -9.89
C PHE A 6 63.87 -22.83 -10.47
N ALA A 7 62.99 -23.44 -11.24
CA ALA A 7 61.70 -22.85 -11.62
C ALA A 7 60.71 -23.17 -10.50
N LEU A 8 60.17 -22.11 -9.88
CA LEU A 8 59.11 -22.19 -8.87
C LEU A 8 57.76 -22.13 -9.64
N PRO A 9 56.84 -23.12 -9.48
CA PRO A 9 55.52 -23.02 -10.05
C PRO A 9 54.66 -22.08 -9.19
N LEU A 10 54.13 -21.01 -9.83
CA LEU A 10 53.13 -20.11 -9.25
C LEU A 10 51.81 -20.85 -9.15
N ILE A 11 51.44 -21.29 -7.94
CA ILE A 11 50.10 -21.82 -7.66
C ILE A 11 49.18 -20.60 -7.54
N VAL A 12 48.37 -20.32 -8.56
CA VAL A 12 47.24 -19.42 -8.49
C VAL A 12 46.15 -20.15 -7.71
N ALA A 13 46.06 -19.89 -6.41
CA ALA A 13 44.89 -20.26 -5.62
C ALA A 13 43.68 -19.41 -6.11
N GLY A 14 42.86 -19.99 -6.95
CA GLY A 14 41.56 -19.44 -7.25
C GLY A 14 40.71 -19.38 -5.98
N VAL A 15 40.54 -18.20 -5.43
CA VAL A 15 39.53 -17.96 -4.38
C VAL A 15 38.16 -18.15 -5.05
N CYS A 16 37.62 -19.35 -4.91
CA CYS A 16 36.20 -19.58 -5.18
C CYS A 16 35.46 -18.82 -4.09
N SER A 17 35.07 -17.58 -4.35
CA SER A 17 34.04 -16.89 -3.55
C SER A 17 32.78 -17.73 -3.68
N ALA A 18 32.46 -18.50 -2.64
CA ALA A 18 31.13 -19.04 -2.49
C ALA A 18 30.17 -17.82 -2.51
N ALA A 19 29.43 -17.67 -3.58
CA ALA A 19 28.34 -16.74 -3.61
C ALA A 19 27.43 -17.14 -2.45
N GLN A 20 27.34 -16.33 -1.41
CA GLN A 20 26.31 -16.48 -0.38
C GLN A 20 24.97 -16.48 -1.12
N ALA A 21 24.20 -17.54 -0.93
CA ALA A 21 22.85 -17.59 -1.46
C ALA A 21 22.12 -16.34 -0.94
N ALA A 22 21.57 -15.56 -1.86
CA ALA A 22 20.84 -14.34 -1.51
C ALA A 22 19.61 -14.76 -0.70
N THR A 23 19.51 -14.32 0.55
CA THR A 23 18.39 -14.63 1.44
C THR A 23 17.15 -13.88 0.94
N LEU A 24 16.09 -14.61 0.62
CA LEU A 24 14.80 -14.04 0.27
C LEU A 24 14.15 -13.46 1.54
N ASN A 25 13.90 -12.17 1.54
CA ASN A 25 13.23 -11.47 2.64
C ASN A 25 11.74 -11.32 2.34
N CYS A 26 10.89 -11.95 3.14
CA CYS A 26 9.43 -11.96 2.99
C CYS A 26 8.77 -11.14 4.07
N VAL A 27 8.07 -10.07 3.69
CA VAL A 27 7.24 -9.26 4.59
C VAL A 27 5.81 -9.79 4.54
N PRO A 28 5.31 -10.42 5.61
CA PRO A 28 3.97 -10.95 5.64
C PRO A 28 2.97 -9.84 5.99
N LEU A 29 1.79 -9.91 5.38
CA LEU A 29 0.66 -9.00 5.56
C LEU A 29 -0.63 -9.81 5.70
N SER A 30 -1.60 -9.28 6.45
CA SER A 30 -2.98 -9.77 6.46
C SER A 30 -3.92 -8.59 6.68
N ALA A 31 -5.12 -8.68 6.11
CA ALA A 31 -6.24 -7.81 6.45
C ALA A 31 -7.22 -8.67 7.27
N PRO A 32 -7.18 -8.57 8.62
CA PRO A 32 -8.04 -9.39 9.46
C PRO A 32 -9.50 -8.98 9.31
N PRO A 33 -10.42 -9.89 8.92
CA PRO A 33 -11.84 -9.60 8.96
C PRO A 33 -12.35 -9.59 10.41
N ILE A 34 -13.49 -8.92 10.63
CA ILE A 34 -14.32 -9.20 11.80
C ILE A 34 -14.95 -10.57 11.58
N VAL A 35 -14.93 -11.44 12.58
CA VAL A 35 -15.48 -12.79 12.54
C VAL A 35 -16.47 -13.00 13.67
N ARG A 36 -17.41 -13.92 13.48
CA ARG A 36 -18.40 -14.26 14.52
C ARG A 36 -17.71 -15.03 15.63
N GLY A 37 -17.75 -14.47 16.82
CA GLY A 37 -17.12 -15.08 18.00
C GLY A 37 -17.78 -16.39 18.43
N GLU A 38 -19.02 -16.67 17.98
CA GLU A 38 -19.70 -17.95 18.11
C GLU A 38 -19.25 -18.98 17.07
N GLY A 39 -18.52 -18.52 16.03
CA GLY A 39 -18.19 -19.32 14.87
C GLY A 39 -17.08 -20.33 15.11
N ILE A 40 -17.36 -21.60 14.78
CA ILE A 40 -16.37 -22.67 14.82
C ILE A 40 -15.56 -22.73 13.51
N THR A 41 -16.10 -22.20 12.41
CA THR A 41 -15.47 -22.32 11.08
C THR A 41 -15.31 -20.98 10.38
N GLU A 42 -14.84 -19.99 11.12
CA GLU A 42 -14.70 -18.64 10.60
C GLU A 42 -13.54 -18.53 9.59
N LEU A 43 -13.77 -17.81 8.49
CA LEU A 43 -12.76 -17.57 7.47
C LEU A 43 -11.76 -16.53 7.98
N THR A 44 -10.48 -16.83 7.89
CA THR A 44 -9.42 -15.86 8.26
C THR A 44 -9.12 -14.90 7.11
N GLY A 45 -8.51 -13.76 7.43
CA GLY A 45 -7.90 -12.91 6.43
C GLY A 45 -6.83 -13.64 5.63
N ASN A 46 -6.68 -13.27 4.36
CA ASN A 46 -5.65 -13.83 3.49
C ASN A 46 -4.25 -13.46 4.02
N LEU A 47 -3.32 -14.43 3.94
CA LEU A 47 -1.91 -14.21 4.23
C LEU A 47 -1.19 -13.88 2.93
N ILE A 48 -0.57 -12.71 2.86
CA ILE A 48 0.19 -12.24 1.70
C ILE A 48 1.64 -12.04 2.13
N PHE A 49 2.59 -12.59 1.39
CA PHE A 49 4.00 -12.42 1.63
C PHE A 49 4.64 -11.70 0.45
N ASN A 50 5.10 -10.49 0.67
CA ASN A 50 5.87 -9.74 -0.32
C ASN A 50 7.35 -10.05 -0.12
N CYS A 51 7.90 -10.87 -1.01
CA CYS A 51 9.25 -11.40 -0.92
C CYS A 51 10.19 -10.74 -1.92
N SER A 52 11.40 -10.37 -1.49
CA SER A 52 12.42 -9.73 -2.34
C SER A 52 13.84 -10.07 -1.90
N GLY A 53 14.83 -9.81 -2.75
CA GLY A 53 16.25 -10.01 -2.46
C GLY A 53 16.77 -11.40 -2.83
N GLY A 54 15.94 -12.24 -3.44
CA GLY A 54 16.39 -13.56 -3.94
C GLY A 54 17.15 -13.48 -5.27
N GLY A 55 17.71 -14.60 -5.71
CA GLY A 55 18.37 -14.70 -7.01
C GLY A 55 17.37 -14.51 -8.17
N PRO A 56 17.67 -13.66 -9.18
CA PRO A 56 16.81 -13.49 -10.35
C PRO A 56 16.48 -14.82 -11.04
N ASN A 57 15.18 -15.04 -11.35
CA ASN A 57 14.66 -16.24 -12.02
C ASN A 57 15.03 -17.57 -11.32
N SER A 58 15.43 -17.54 -10.05
CA SER A 58 15.73 -18.75 -9.30
C SER A 58 14.44 -19.44 -8.85
N THR A 59 14.46 -20.77 -8.80
CA THR A 59 13.40 -21.60 -8.24
C THR A 59 13.78 -21.97 -6.83
N LEU A 60 12.87 -21.73 -5.88
CA LEU A 60 13.05 -22.03 -4.47
C LEU A 60 12.04 -23.05 -4.01
N THR A 61 12.41 -23.85 -3.03
CA THR A 61 11.53 -24.81 -2.38
C THR A 61 11.55 -24.57 -0.87
N VAL A 62 10.38 -24.51 -0.25
CA VAL A 62 10.23 -24.22 1.17
C VAL A 62 9.17 -25.10 1.81
N ASP A 63 9.39 -25.47 3.06
CA ASP A 63 8.32 -25.95 3.93
C ASP A 63 7.77 -24.74 4.72
N LEU A 64 6.51 -24.40 4.49
CA LEU A 64 5.85 -23.29 5.17
C LEU A 64 4.92 -23.84 6.26
N TYR A 65 5.18 -23.46 7.49
CA TYR A 65 4.37 -23.81 8.66
C TYR A 65 3.52 -22.62 9.09
N LEU A 66 2.26 -22.89 9.39
CA LEU A 66 1.35 -21.93 10.02
C LEU A 66 0.86 -22.48 11.35
N PHE A 67 1.01 -21.69 12.41
CA PHE A 67 0.57 -22.01 13.76
C PHE A 67 -0.49 -21.00 14.18
N LEU A 68 -1.74 -21.43 14.22
CA LEU A 68 -2.84 -20.61 14.69
C LEU A 68 -2.96 -20.77 16.21
N ASN A 69 -3.41 -19.71 16.87
CA ASN A 69 -3.77 -19.74 18.30
C ASN A 69 -5.14 -20.35 18.58
N VAL A 70 -5.84 -20.82 17.54
CA VAL A 70 -7.12 -21.53 17.57
C VAL A 70 -7.05 -22.77 16.68
N ASN A 71 -7.98 -23.71 16.86
CA ASN A 71 -8.04 -24.90 16.02
C ASN A 71 -8.36 -24.54 14.55
N ILE A 72 -7.69 -25.23 13.64
CA ILE A 72 -7.98 -25.16 12.20
C ILE A 72 -9.18 -26.07 11.90
N THR A 73 -10.17 -25.51 11.22
CA THR A 73 -11.48 -26.16 11.04
C THR A 73 -11.90 -26.32 9.58
N ASN A 74 -10.97 -26.15 8.65
CA ASN A 74 -11.17 -26.52 7.25
C ASN A 74 -11.58 -27.99 7.13
N ARG A 75 -12.30 -28.31 6.05
CA ARG A 75 -12.70 -29.69 5.78
C ARG A 75 -11.50 -30.56 5.45
N LEU A 76 -11.43 -31.76 6.02
CA LEU A 76 -10.48 -32.79 5.63
C LEU A 76 -10.87 -33.42 4.28
N LEU A 77 -9.89 -33.82 3.48
CA LEU A 77 -10.10 -34.54 2.22
C LEU A 77 -10.88 -35.86 2.43
N SER A 78 -10.58 -36.54 3.53
CA SER A 78 -11.31 -37.75 3.99
C SER A 78 -11.06 -37.95 5.49
N ALA A 79 -11.82 -38.82 6.13
CA ALA A 79 -11.65 -39.15 7.55
C ALA A 79 -10.27 -39.75 7.91
N SER A 80 -9.53 -40.29 6.92
CA SER A 80 -8.20 -40.86 7.09
C SER A 80 -7.08 -39.97 6.55
N SER A 81 -7.38 -38.78 6.08
CA SER A 81 -6.43 -37.84 5.50
C SER A 81 -6.22 -36.63 6.43
N ASN A 82 -4.99 -36.19 6.54
CA ASN A 82 -4.67 -34.93 7.18
C ASN A 82 -4.64 -33.73 6.19
N ASN A 83 -4.90 -33.96 4.91
CA ASN A 83 -4.95 -32.90 3.92
C ASN A 83 -6.26 -32.11 4.03
N LEU A 84 -6.13 -30.79 4.06
CA LEU A 84 -7.22 -29.85 4.18
C LEU A 84 -7.72 -29.43 2.79
N LEU A 85 -9.03 -29.24 2.67
CA LEU A 85 -9.69 -28.70 1.49
C LEU A 85 -9.97 -27.21 1.66
N GLY A 86 -10.14 -26.52 0.53
CA GLY A 86 -10.56 -25.13 0.48
C GLY A 86 -9.47 -24.11 0.77
N ILE A 87 -8.23 -24.53 0.96
CA ILE A 87 -7.07 -23.65 1.12
C ILE A 87 -6.34 -23.55 -0.21
N SER A 88 -6.07 -22.35 -0.69
CA SER A 88 -5.24 -22.08 -1.85
C SER A 88 -3.90 -21.50 -1.45
N PHE A 89 -2.84 -21.93 -2.13
CA PHE A 89 -1.50 -21.35 -2.03
C PHE A 89 -1.02 -20.97 -3.42
N THR A 90 -0.72 -19.68 -3.64
CA THR A 90 -0.30 -19.16 -4.95
C THR A 90 0.98 -18.35 -4.85
N ALA A 91 1.72 -18.29 -5.97
CA ALA A 91 2.89 -17.45 -6.16
C ALA A 91 2.71 -16.57 -7.39
N ASP A 92 3.00 -15.29 -7.27
CA ASP A 92 3.01 -14.33 -8.38
C ASP A 92 4.41 -13.68 -8.49
N ASN A 93 5.10 -13.99 -9.56
CA ASN A 93 6.41 -13.40 -9.89
C ASN A 93 6.33 -12.23 -10.89
N GLY A 94 5.12 -11.65 -11.05
CA GLY A 94 4.82 -10.61 -12.03
C GLY A 94 4.18 -11.12 -13.32
N SER A 95 3.96 -12.45 -13.42
CA SER A 95 3.26 -13.07 -14.57
C SER A 95 1.81 -13.45 -14.26
N GLY A 96 1.31 -13.03 -13.10
CA GLY A 96 0.02 -13.41 -12.53
C GLY A 96 0.13 -14.59 -11.56
N PRO A 97 -0.86 -14.74 -10.65
CA PRO A 97 -0.86 -15.78 -9.63
C PRO A 97 -0.85 -17.19 -10.22
N GLN A 98 0.09 -18.03 -9.80
CA GLN A 98 0.20 -19.43 -10.16
C GLN A 98 -0.01 -20.32 -8.92
N ALA A 99 -0.81 -21.38 -9.03
CA ALA A 99 -1.03 -22.28 -7.93
C ALA A 99 0.24 -23.09 -7.58
N ILE A 100 0.56 -23.13 -6.29
CA ILE A 100 1.61 -23.98 -5.74
C ILE A 100 1.00 -25.36 -5.41
N THR A 101 1.60 -26.43 -5.90
CA THR A 101 1.05 -27.81 -5.80
C THR A 101 1.28 -28.49 -4.44
N ALA A 102 1.77 -27.77 -3.43
CA ALA A 102 1.94 -28.31 -2.08
C ALA A 102 0.58 -28.36 -1.36
N PRO A 103 0.10 -29.54 -0.91
CA PRO A 103 -1.16 -29.64 -0.17
C PRO A 103 -1.02 -29.04 1.23
N ALA A 104 -2.09 -28.40 1.72
CA ALA A 104 -2.18 -27.98 3.12
C ALA A 104 -2.40 -29.21 4.00
N THR A 105 -1.41 -29.60 4.79
CA THR A 105 -1.46 -30.80 5.62
C THR A 105 -1.54 -30.42 7.09
N LEU A 106 -2.57 -30.90 7.79
CA LEU A 106 -2.78 -30.67 9.22
C LEU A 106 -1.76 -31.49 10.03
N MET A 107 -0.98 -30.85 10.89
CA MET A 107 0.02 -31.45 11.77
C MET A 107 -0.43 -31.55 13.23
N GLY A 108 -1.40 -30.75 13.59
CA GLY A 108 -2.03 -30.65 14.91
C GLY A 108 -3.23 -29.72 14.85
N PRO A 109 -4.04 -29.59 15.91
CA PRO A 109 -5.30 -28.86 15.85
C PRO A 109 -5.16 -27.42 15.29
N GLY A 110 -4.15 -26.69 15.74
CA GLY A 110 -3.86 -25.33 15.25
C GLY A 110 -2.67 -25.25 14.30
N THR A 111 -2.16 -26.36 13.76
CA THR A 111 -0.92 -26.35 12.97
C THR A 111 -1.09 -26.98 11.61
N LEU A 112 -0.74 -26.29 10.55
CA LEU A 112 -0.66 -26.85 9.21
C LEU A 112 0.71 -26.58 8.57
N VAL A 113 1.04 -27.39 7.56
CA VAL A 113 2.26 -27.25 6.77
C VAL A 113 1.95 -27.43 5.27
N PHE A 114 2.66 -26.63 4.46
CA PHE A 114 2.84 -26.85 3.03
C PHE A 114 4.26 -27.37 2.81
N ASN A 115 4.39 -28.70 2.66
CA ASN A 115 5.68 -29.34 2.45
C ASN A 115 6.14 -29.21 1.00
N GLY A 116 7.40 -28.83 0.80
CA GLY A 116 8.02 -28.76 -0.50
C GLY A 116 7.37 -27.76 -1.46
N ALA A 117 6.82 -26.68 -0.95
CA ALA A 117 6.24 -25.63 -1.77
C ALA A 117 7.29 -25.01 -2.69
N THR A 118 7.13 -25.17 -4.00
CA THR A 118 8.11 -24.74 -5.01
C THR A 118 7.52 -23.61 -5.84
N PHE A 119 8.32 -22.53 -6.01
CA PHE A 119 7.96 -21.36 -6.80
C PHE A 119 9.20 -20.71 -7.42
N THR A 120 8.98 -19.93 -8.49
CA THR A 120 10.07 -19.25 -9.24
C THR A 120 9.97 -17.75 -9.02
N LEU A 121 11.10 -17.12 -8.73
CA LEU A 121 11.22 -15.68 -8.55
C LEU A 121 11.17 -14.94 -9.89
N SER A 122 10.84 -13.66 -9.83
CA SER A 122 10.89 -12.75 -10.98
C SER A 122 12.32 -12.49 -11.46
N SER A 123 12.44 -11.79 -12.58
CA SER A 123 13.74 -11.30 -13.09
C SER A 123 14.44 -10.31 -12.13
N THR A 124 13.72 -9.77 -11.16
CA THR A 124 14.25 -8.89 -10.09
C THR A 124 14.49 -9.63 -8.76
N GLY A 125 14.27 -10.94 -8.72
CA GLY A 125 14.44 -11.75 -7.50
C GLY A 125 13.33 -11.53 -6.46
N SER A 126 12.11 -11.27 -6.91
CA SER A 126 10.94 -11.04 -6.06
C SER A 126 9.80 -12.01 -6.38
N VAL A 127 8.88 -12.20 -5.42
CA VAL A 127 7.63 -12.96 -5.59
C VAL A 127 6.61 -12.51 -4.55
N THR A 128 5.34 -12.50 -4.89
CA THR A 128 4.25 -12.38 -3.93
C THR A 128 3.63 -13.76 -3.73
N LEU A 129 3.64 -14.25 -2.48
CA LEU A 129 2.97 -15.50 -2.11
C LEU A 129 1.66 -15.15 -1.42
N GLN A 130 0.60 -15.93 -1.69
CA GLN A 130 -0.70 -15.74 -1.04
C GLN A 130 -1.29 -17.07 -0.61
N ILE A 131 -1.79 -17.11 0.65
CA ILE A 131 -2.59 -18.20 1.18
C ILE A 131 -3.97 -17.65 1.50
N ALA A 132 -5.00 -18.31 0.99
CA ALA A 132 -6.39 -17.92 1.19
C ALA A 132 -7.25 -19.14 1.54
N GLY A 133 -8.42 -18.92 2.16
CA GLY A 133 -9.38 -19.96 2.48
C GLY A 133 -9.10 -20.71 3.78
N LEU A 134 -8.20 -20.23 4.64
CA LEU A 134 -7.95 -20.80 5.95
C LEU A 134 -9.12 -20.50 6.89
N ARG A 135 -9.54 -21.49 7.70
CA ARG A 135 -10.63 -21.35 8.68
C ARG A 135 -10.16 -21.76 10.06
N GLY A 136 -10.67 -21.02 11.08
CA GLY A 136 -10.35 -21.28 12.47
C GLY A 136 -11.57 -21.20 13.38
N ALA A 137 -11.45 -21.81 14.57
CA ALA A 137 -12.46 -21.84 15.61
C ALA A 137 -12.41 -20.55 16.46
N ALA A 138 -13.12 -19.52 15.99
CA ALA A 138 -13.15 -18.21 16.71
C ALA A 138 -13.80 -18.33 18.10
N ASN A 139 -14.69 -19.31 18.31
CA ASN A 139 -15.36 -19.57 19.57
C ASN A 139 -14.41 -20.03 20.72
N GLU A 140 -13.17 -20.40 20.41
CA GLU A 140 -12.14 -20.68 21.43
C GLU A 140 -11.56 -19.41 22.07
N LEU A 141 -11.88 -18.24 21.51
CA LEU A 141 -11.46 -16.93 22.03
C LEU A 141 -12.63 -16.26 22.75
N ASP A 142 -12.32 -15.57 23.84
CA ASP A 142 -13.32 -14.74 24.50
C ASP A 142 -13.72 -13.56 23.61
N PHE A 143 -14.98 -13.09 23.75
CA PHE A 143 -15.46 -11.87 23.07
C PHE A 143 -14.77 -10.60 23.58
N ASN A 144 -13.52 -10.68 23.93
CA ASN A 144 -12.72 -9.57 24.40
C ASN A 144 -11.93 -9.00 23.21
N PRO A 145 -12.06 -7.70 22.88
CA PRO A 145 -11.33 -7.07 21.77
C PRO A 145 -9.82 -7.20 21.85
N SER A 146 -9.28 -7.61 22.99
CA SER A 146 -7.84 -7.89 23.15
C SER A 146 -7.42 -9.28 22.67
N GLN A 147 -8.36 -10.17 22.36
CA GLN A 147 -8.11 -11.52 21.88
C GLN A 147 -8.49 -11.62 20.41
N SER A 148 -7.50 -11.78 19.56
CA SER A 148 -7.67 -11.94 18.12
C SER A 148 -7.19 -13.31 17.67
N MET A 149 -7.72 -13.81 16.56
CA MET A 149 -7.15 -14.95 15.86
C MET A 149 -5.79 -14.53 15.29
N GLN A 150 -4.76 -15.28 15.63
CA GLN A 150 -3.39 -14.96 15.24
C GLN A 150 -2.73 -16.17 14.58
N VAL A 151 -1.82 -15.90 13.66
CA VAL A 151 -0.99 -16.90 13.02
C VAL A 151 0.49 -16.58 13.24
N LEU A 152 1.25 -17.59 13.67
CA LEU A 152 2.71 -17.54 13.67
C LEU A 152 3.21 -18.31 12.44
N ILE A 153 4.17 -17.72 11.72
CA ILE A 153 4.69 -18.24 10.45
C ILE A 153 6.09 -18.83 10.69
N GLY A 154 6.30 -20.07 10.25
CA GLY A 154 7.59 -20.75 10.24
C GLY A 154 7.99 -21.15 8.83
N LEU A 155 9.28 -21.03 8.51
CA LEU A 155 9.84 -21.40 7.21
C LEU A 155 11.07 -22.32 7.41
N ASN A 156 11.22 -23.30 6.52
CA ASN A 156 12.38 -24.19 6.47
C ASN A 156 12.79 -24.43 5.01
N PRO A 157 14.06 -24.24 4.61
CA PRO A 157 15.19 -23.84 5.44
C PRO A 157 15.19 -22.34 5.79
N SER A 158 15.46 -22.01 7.04
CA SER A 158 15.53 -20.62 7.54
C SER A 158 16.77 -19.85 7.07
N THR A 159 17.72 -20.53 6.45
CA THR A 159 18.96 -19.92 5.90
C THR A 159 18.72 -19.22 4.55
N GLU A 160 17.70 -19.62 3.82
CA GLU A 160 17.34 -19.06 2.51
C GLU A 160 16.18 -18.07 2.58
N PHE A 161 15.44 -18.06 3.70
CA PHE A 161 14.25 -17.25 3.90
C PHE A 161 14.31 -16.47 5.21
N SER A 162 13.91 -15.23 5.17
CA SER A 162 13.75 -14.36 6.34
C SER A 162 12.33 -13.81 6.39
N VAL A 163 11.68 -13.93 7.56
CA VAL A 163 10.36 -13.34 7.85
C VAL A 163 10.49 -12.52 9.12
N PRO A 164 10.79 -11.22 9.03
CA PRO A 164 11.11 -10.39 10.21
C PRO A 164 9.94 -10.22 11.17
N ASN A 165 8.70 -10.21 10.68
CA ASN A 165 7.47 -10.17 11.50
C ASN A 165 6.66 -11.43 11.20
N ASN A 166 6.91 -12.49 11.94
CA ASN A 166 6.30 -13.79 11.67
C ASN A 166 4.97 -14.02 12.40
N GLN A 167 4.41 -13.01 13.08
CA GLN A 167 3.12 -13.10 13.76
C GLN A 167 2.16 -12.07 13.19
N LEU A 168 0.97 -12.52 12.78
CA LEU A 168 -0.09 -11.68 12.20
C LEU A 168 -1.42 -11.93 12.87
N VAL A 169 -2.24 -10.89 12.99
CA VAL A 169 -3.68 -11.00 13.27
C VAL A 169 -4.39 -11.38 11.97
N VAL A 170 -5.26 -12.39 12.05
CA VAL A 170 -5.98 -12.93 10.89
C VAL A 170 -7.50 -12.98 11.08
N GLY A 171 -8.02 -12.55 12.24
CA GLY A 171 -9.44 -12.40 12.51
C GLY A 171 -9.71 -11.74 13.86
N GLU A 172 -10.77 -10.95 13.94
CA GLU A 172 -11.18 -10.23 15.15
C GLU A 172 -12.58 -10.71 15.60
N PRO A 173 -12.70 -11.56 16.65
CA PRO A 173 -13.98 -12.09 17.08
C PRO A 173 -14.87 -11.01 17.68
N GLN A 174 -16.14 -10.99 17.27
CA GLN A 174 -17.21 -10.17 17.83
C GLN A 174 -18.51 -11.00 17.87
N HIS A 175 -19.51 -10.55 18.68
CA HIS A 175 -20.82 -11.19 18.63
C HIS A 175 -21.41 -11.08 17.23
N GLY A 176 -21.82 -12.21 16.66
CA GLY A 176 -22.45 -12.27 15.33
C GLY A 176 -23.96 -12.02 15.39
N LEU A 177 -24.59 -12.20 16.57
CA LEU A 177 -26.04 -12.16 16.71
C LEU A 177 -26.44 -11.45 18.01
N TYR A 178 -27.42 -10.53 17.88
CA TYR A 178 -28.19 -9.97 18.98
C TYR A 178 -29.67 -10.35 18.82
N VAL A 179 -30.38 -10.56 19.94
CA VAL A 179 -31.78 -11.04 19.92
C VAL A 179 -32.63 -10.24 20.88
N ALA A 180 -33.86 -9.96 20.47
CA ALA A 180 -34.89 -9.41 21.35
C ALA A 180 -36.23 -10.09 21.10
N PHE A 181 -37.00 -10.21 22.16
CA PHE A 181 -38.33 -10.78 22.14
C PHE A 181 -39.36 -9.74 22.60
N SER A 182 -40.51 -9.72 21.93
CA SER A 182 -41.61 -8.85 22.30
C SER A 182 -42.94 -9.57 22.18
N GLY A 183 -43.91 -9.12 22.97
CA GLY A 183 -45.25 -9.69 22.91
C GLY A 183 -45.47 -10.87 23.84
N LYS A 184 -46.65 -11.49 23.75
CA LYS A 184 -47.04 -12.68 24.50
C LYS A 184 -47.62 -13.71 23.54
N LEU A 185 -47.22 -14.95 23.69
CA LEU A 185 -47.77 -16.04 22.89
C LEU A 185 -49.16 -16.38 23.39
N ILE A 186 -50.18 -16.20 22.56
CA ILE A 186 -51.56 -16.54 22.85
C ILE A 186 -52.02 -17.47 21.72
N CYS A 187 -52.98 -18.35 22.01
CA CYS A 187 -53.59 -19.18 21.01
C CYS A 187 -54.28 -18.32 19.94
N ALA A 188 -53.79 -18.37 18.71
CA ALA A 188 -54.33 -17.62 17.61
C ALA A 188 -55.61 -18.21 17.04
N GLN A 189 -55.73 -19.53 17.05
CA GLN A 189 -56.92 -20.27 16.54
C GLN A 189 -57.01 -21.66 17.13
N ALA A 190 -58.24 -22.14 17.35
CA ALA A 190 -58.53 -23.52 17.68
C ALA A 190 -59.32 -24.09 16.50
N GLY A 191 -58.80 -25.14 15.85
CA GLY A 191 -59.50 -25.85 14.76
C GLY A 191 -58.79 -25.83 13.40
N SER A 192 -59.34 -26.53 12.47
CA SER A 192 -58.84 -26.74 11.08
C SER A 192 -59.63 -25.86 10.08
N PRO A 193 -59.06 -25.41 8.94
CA PRO A 193 -57.81 -25.83 8.32
C PRO A 193 -56.61 -25.02 8.78
N MET A 194 -55.42 -25.64 8.61
CA MET A 194 -54.15 -25.03 8.99
C MET A 194 -53.85 -23.79 8.13
N PRO A 195 -53.52 -22.64 8.74
CA PRO A 195 -53.20 -21.44 8.00
C PRO A 195 -51.87 -21.61 7.25
N GLN A 196 -51.85 -21.15 6.00
CA GLN A 196 -50.66 -21.25 5.13
C GLN A 196 -50.20 -19.89 4.60
N LYS A 197 -50.90 -18.83 4.94
CA LYS A 197 -50.65 -17.49 4.47
C LYS A 197 -50.64 -16.49 5.63
N VAL A 198 -49.83 -15.45 5.52
CA VAL A 198 -49.80 -14.34 6.45
C VAL A 198 -51.19 -13.72 6.65
N ALA A 199 -52.00 -13.62 5.58
CA ALA A 199 -53.36 -13.11 5.63
C ALA A 199 -54.26 -13.86 6.59
N SER A 200 -54.00 -15.13 6.87
CA SER A 200 -54.74 -15.94 7.84
C SER A 200 -54.57 -15.46 9.29
N PHE A 201 -53.51 -14.74 9.57
CA PHE A 201 -53.18 -14.15 10.87
C PHE A 201 -53.33 -12.62 10.91
N ALA A 202 -53.88 -12.00 9.87
CA ALA A 202 -53.95 -10.54 9.73
C ALA A 202 -54.62 -9.86 10.91
N SER A 203 -55.69 -10.43 11.46
CA SER A 203 -56.40 -9.91 12.61
C SER A 203 -55.54 -9.86 13.89
N PHE A 204 -54.64 -10.81 14.06
CA PHE A 204 -53.71 -10.87 15.20
C PHE A 204 -52.55 -9.89 15.02
N LEU A 205 -52.06 -9.77 13.81
CA LEU A 205 -51.04 -8.77 13.48
C LEU A 205 -51.52 -7.36 13.73
N THR A 206 -52.75 -7.05 13.33
CA THR A 206 -53.38 -5.71 13.56
C THR A 206 -53.62 -5.44 15.05
N ALA A 207 -54.03 -6.45 15.79
CA ALA A 207 -54.32 -6.33 17.23
C ALA A 207 -53.06 -6.26 18.11
N GLY A 208 -51.93 -6.69 17.60
CA GLY A 208 -50.62 -6.67 18.31
C GLY A 208 -50.54 -7.57 19.53
N SER A 209 -51.40 -8.61 19.66
CA SER A 209 -51.63 -9.24 20.97
C SER A 209 -51.55 -10.76 21.00
N ALA A 210 -51.40 -11.46 19.91
CA ALA A 210 -51.53 -12.92 19.85
C ALA A 210 -50.31 -13.69 19.34
N PHE A 211 -49.14 -13.07 19.42
CA PHE A 211 -47.92 -13.68 18.93
C PHE A 211 -46.70 -13.16 19.70
N VAL A 212 -45.65 -14.00 19.72
CA VAL A 212 -44.31 -13.53 20.10
C VAL A 212 -43.61 -13.03 18.83
N SER A 213 -42.99 -11.88 18.92
CA SER A 213 -42.17 -11.34 17.87
C SER A 213 -40.70 -11.51 18.25
N THR A 214 -39.96 -12.19 17.42
CA THR A 214 -38.50 -12.46 17.59
C THR A 214 -37.75 -11.56 16.64
N ARG A 215 -36.89 -10.72 17.17
CA ARG A 215 -35.98 -9.88 16.38
C ARG A 215 -34.59 -10.45 16.46
N VAL A 216 -33.96 -10.63 15.32
CA VAL A 216 -32.56 -10.99 15.16
C VAL A 216 -31.84 -9.84 14.48
N THR A 217 -30.69 -9.46 15.03
CA THR A 217 -29.90 -8.31 14.55
C THR A 217 -28.44 -8.75 14.41
N GLU A 218 -27.82 -8.39 13.30
CA GLU A 218 -26.41 -8.63 13.11
C GLU A 218 -25.57 -7.96 14.20
N GLY A 219 -24.52 -8.62 14.62
CA GLY A 219 -23.56 -8.04 15.55
C GLY A 219 -22.61 -7.05 14.89
N PHE A 220 -22.36 -7.24 13.62
CA PHE A 220 -21.56 -6.37 12.75
C PHE A 220 -22.04 -6.55 11.30
N ALA A 221 -21.76 -5.62 10.44
CA ALA A 221 -22.03 -5.78 9.01
C ALA A 221 -21.37 -7.06 8.48
N ASP A 222 -22.07 -7.84 7.66
CA ASP A 222 -21.62 -9.13 7.13
C ASP A 222 -21.60 -10.32 8.13
N ALA A 223 -22.16 -10.15 9.35
CA ALA A 223 -22.34 -11.29 10.25
C ALA A 223 -23.36 -12.30 9.70
N PHE A 224 -24.32 -11.84 8.90
CA PHE A 224 -25.35 -12.62 8.20
C PHE A 224 -24.97 -12.82 6.74
N ALA A 225 -23.95 -13.62 6.48
CA ALA A 225 -23.43 -13.84 5.13
C ALA A 225 -24.27 -14.88 4.37
N PRO A 226 -24.84 -14.57 3.19
CA PRO A 226 -25.45 -15.55 2.31
C PRO A 226 -24.38 -16.49 1.72
N LYS A 227 -24.81 -17.64 1.18
CA LYS A 227 -23.88 -18.60 0.57
C LYS A 227 -23.07 -18.03 -0.61
N SER A 228 -23.59 -17.03 -1.29
CA SER A 228 -22.93 -16.34 -2.40
C SER A 228 -21.86 -15.34 -1.97
N ASP A 229 -21.79 -15.03 -0.70
CA ASP A 229 -20.84 -14.07 -0.16
C ASP A 229 -19.39 -14.59 -0.19
N PRO A 230 -18.38 -13.73 -0.40
CA PRO A 230 -16.96 -14.09 -0.29
C PRO A 230 -16.57 -14.69 1.06
N GLN A 231 -17.17 -14.25 2.18
CA GLN A 231 -16.98 -14.82 3.52
C GLN A 231 -17.50 -16.25 3.62
N SER A 232 -18.44 -16.63 2.75
CA SER A 232 -18.98 -18.00 2.63
C SER A 232 -18.14 -18.88 1.70
N LEU A 233 -16.92 -18.54 1.36
CA LEU A 233 -16.04 -19.30 0.47
C LEU A 233 -15.98 -20.78 0.89
N ASN A 234 -16.34 -21.69 -0.02
CA ASN A 234 -16.41 -23.13 0.21
C ASN A 234 -17.39 -23.57 1.33
N ALA A 235 -18.36 -22.74 1.70
CA ALA A 235 -19.41 -23.08 2.65
C ALA A 235 -20.50 -23.96 2.00
N ASP A 236 -21.16 -24.78 2.82
CA ASP A 236 -22.29 -25.61 2.37
C ASP A 236 -23.56 -24.78 2.28
N THR A 237 -23.72 -23.80 3.21
CA THR A 237 -24.90 -22.95 3.37
C THR A 237 -24.47 -21.51 3.65
N GLY A 238 -25.39 -20.57 3.54
CA GLY A 238 -25.25 -19.27 4.19
C GLY A 238 -25.31 -19.38 5.72
N THR A 239 -25.20 -18.25 6.39
CA THR A 239 -25.44 -18.15 7.84
C THR A 239 -26.86 -18.57 8.14
N ARG A 240 -27.07 -19.38 9.18
CA ARG A 240 -28.40 -19.81 9.61
C ARG A 240 -28.74 -19.20 10.97
N ILE A 241 -30.01 -18.87 11.13
CA ILE A 241 -30.62 -18.52 12.42
C ILE A 241 -31.39 -19.75 12.89
N TRP A 242 -31.00 -20.30 14.01
CA TRP A 242 -31.60 -21.46 14.64
C TRP A 242 -32.48 -21.01 15.80
N VAL A 243 -33.77 -21.40 15.79
CA VAL A 243 -34.76 -20.98 16.77
C VAL A 243 -35.38 -22.25 17.36
N GLN A 244 -35.17 -22.49 18.65
CA GLN A 244 -35.72 -23.62 19.38
C GLN A 244 -36.90 -23.16 20.26
N TYR A 245 -37.99 -23.84 20.08
CA TYR A 245 -39.19 -23.70 20.88
C TYR A 245 -39.32 -24.89 21.83
N SER A 246 -39.69 -24.64 23.10
CA SER A 246 -39.81 -25.68 24.08
C SER A 246 -40.94 -25.42 25.10
N GLY A 247 -41.43 -26.47 25.79
CA GLY A 247 -42.46 -26.36 26.82
C GLY A 247 -43.90 -26.28 26.26
N PHE A 248 -44.14 -26.58 25.00
CA PHE A 248 -45.45 -26.50 24.38
C PHE A 248 -46.32 -27.69 24.73
N PRO A 249 -47.65 -27.50 24.91
CA PRO A 249 -48.58 -28.60 25.20
C PRO A 249 -48.75 -29.54 24.01
N ALA A 250 -49.19 -30.76 24.30
CA ALA A 250 -49.52 -31.73 23.26
C ALA A 250 -50.63 -31.21 22.35
N GLY A 251 -50.47 -31.38 21.07
CA GLY A 251 -51.41 -30.90 20.02
C GLY A 251 -51.27 -29.40 19.70
N ALA A 252 -50.27 -28.73 20.22
CA ALA A 252 -49.89 -27.40 19.79
C ALA A 252 -49.17 -27.47 18.42
N THR A 253 -49.40 -26.46 17.58
CA THR A 253 -48.71 -26.25 16.33
C THR A 253 -48.26 -24.81 16.26
N LEU A 254 -46.99 -24.60 15.87
CA LEU A 254 -46.46 -23.28 15.68
C LEU A 254 -46.36 -22.95 14.19
N PHE A 255 -46.62 -21.70 13.85
CA PHE A 255 -46.43 -21.15 12.52
C PHE A 255 -45.52 -19.94 12.56
N VAL A 256 -44.61 -19.91 11.62
CA VAL A 256 -43.65 -18.79 11.41
C VAL A 256 -43.66 -18.43 9.93
N PRO A 257 -43.33 -17.19 9.54
CA PRO A 257 -43.20 -16.82 8.14
C PRO A 257 -42.20 -17.70 7.41
N THR A 258 -42.51 -18.09 6.18
CA THR A 258 -41.57 -18.85 5.35
C THR A 258 -40.40 -17.98 4.87
N VAL A 259 -40.69 -16.72 4.62
CA VAL A 259 -39.71 -15.71 4.19
C VAL A 259 -39.85 -14.49 5.06
N VAL A 260 -38.74 -13.97 5.54
CA VAL A 260 -38.65 -12.74 6.33
C VAL A 260 -37.73 -11.76 5.58
N ALA A 261 -38.32 -10.64 5.12
CA ALA A 261 -37.53 -9.56 4.56
C ALA A 261 -37.11 -8.63 5.69
N GLY A 262 -35.82 -8.52 5.91
CA GLY A 262 -35.27 -7.66 6.93
C GLY A 262 -35.44 -6.18 6.61
N SER A 263 -35.32 -5.37 7.64
CA SER A 263 -35.17 -3.93 7.52
C SER A 263 -33.73 -3.55 7.87
N ASP A 264 -33.24 -2.49 7.26
CA ASP A 264 -32.06 -1.79 7.75
C ASP A 264 -32.27 -1.30 9.20
N ALA A 265 -31.43 -0.45 9.70
CA ALA A 265 -31.50 0.13 11.03
C ALA A 265 -32.87 0.72 11.47
N THR A 266 -33.92 0.61 10.68
CA THR A 266 -35.25 1.10 11.04
C THR A 266 -36.04 0.04 11.83
N GLN A 267 -36.64 0.44 12.92
CA GLN A 267 -37.48 -0.48 13.70
C GLN A 267 -38.65 -1.00 12.84
N PRO A 268 -38.85 -2.32 12.74
CA PRO A 268 -39.95 -2.87 11.98
C PRO A 268 -41.31 -2.49 12.58
N THR A 269 -42.34 -2.53 11.78
CA THR A 269 -43.72 -2.34 12.20
C THR A 269 -44.18 -3.44 13.17
N ALA A 270 -45.22 -3.21 13.94
CA ALA A 270 -45.81 -4.24 14.78
C ALA A 270 -46.16 -5.47 13.93
N GLY A 271 -45.71 -6.65 14.33
CA GLY A 271 -45.90 -7.90 13.59
C GLY A 271 -44.67 -8.36 12.81
N GLY A 272 -43.65 -7.51 12.66
CA GLY A 272 -42.38 -7.88 12.06
C GLY A 272 -42.26 -7.69 10.54
N ASP A 273 -41.17 -8.16 10.01
CA ASP A 273 -40.78 -8.05 8.61
C ASP A 273 -41.31 -9.27 7.85
N LEU A 274 -42.53 -9.17 7.38
CA LEU A 274 -43.25 -10.29 6.74
C LEU A 274 -43.04 -10.33 5.23
N GLY A 275 -41.87 -10.61 4.78
CA GLY A 275 -41.62 -10.81 3.33
C GLY A 275 -42.19 -9.68 2.48
N VAL A 276 -43.09 -10.02 1.57
CA VAL A 276 -43.55 -9.11 0.57
C VAL A 276 -44.54 -8.15 1.03
N THR A 277 -45.09 -8.12 2.13
CA THR A 277 -45.94 -7.15 1.77
C THR A 277 -47.17 -6.79 2.32
N ALA A 278 -47.67 -7.46 3.13
CA ALA A 278 -48.91 -7.00 3.70
C ALA A 278 -48.69 -5.85 4.69
N SER A 279 -47.48 -5.64 5.09
CA SER A 279 -47.16 -4.67 6.12
C SER A 279 -45.90 -3.86 5.88
N GLY A 280 -45.38 -3.92 4.67
CA GLY A 280 -44.24 -3.10 4.29
C GLY A 280 -42.88 -3.72 4.50
N GLY A 281 -42.76 -5.05 4.35
CA GLY A 281 -41.46 -5.66 4.08
C GLY A 281 -40.76 -4.93 2.95
N LYS A 282 -39.56 -4.44 3.21
CA LYS A 282 -38.84 -3.55 2.30
C LYS A 282 -37.82 -4.28 1.48
N TYR A 283 -37.95 -5.62 1.32
CA TYR A 283 -36.99 -6.36 0.51
C TYR A 283 -37.04 -5.92 -0.95
N THR A 284 -35.92 -5.48 -1.44
CA THR A 284 -35.68 -5.16 -2.84
C THR A 284 -34.39 -5.83 -3.26
N PRO A 285 -34.42 -6.88 -4.11
CA PRO A 285 -33.22 -7.57 -4.52
C PRO A 285 -32.18 -6.62 -5.12
N GLY A 286 -30.92 -6.77 -4.70
CA GLY A 286 -29.82 -5.94 -5.18
C GLY A 286 -29.81 -4.49 -4.68
N SER A 287 -30.62 -4.16 -3.68
CA SER A 287 -30.56 -2.86 -2.98
C SER A 287 -29.56 -2.89 -1.84
N THR A 288 -29.24 -1.70 -1.30
CA THR A 288 -28.34 -1.53 -0.15
C THR A 288 -28.95 -1.98 1.19
N SER A 289 -30.17 -2.56 1.19
CA SER A 289 -30.91 -2.99 2.37
C SER A 289 -31.70 -4.22 1.97
N SER A 290 -31.04 -5.37 1.93
CA SER A 290 -31.54 -6.53 1.23
C SER A 290 -31.60 -7.81 2.06
N LEU A 291 -31.47 -7.77 3.40
CA LEU A 291 -31.56 -8.95 4.24
C LEU A 291 -32.82 -9.77 3.94
N LEU A 292 -32.62 -11.02 3.56
CA LEU A 292 -33.68 -11.97 3.33
C LEU A 292 -33.38 -13.29 4.03
N LEU A 293 -34.23 -13.66 4.97
CA LEU A 293 -34.20 -14.93 5.66
C LEU A 293 -35.23 -15.89 5.02
N SER A 294 -34.82 -17.11 4.71
CA SER A 294 -35.67 -18.13 4.18
C SER A 294 -35.72 -19.36 5.10
N PHE A 295 -36.94 -19.80 5.47
CA PHE A 295 -37.12 -21.00 6.26
C PHE A 295 -36.52 -22.22 5.57
N VAL A 296 -35.82 -23.06 6.34
CA VAL A 296 -35.19 -24.31 5.86
C VAL A 296 -35.92 -25.50 6.37
N PRO A 297 -36.76 -26.15 5.54
CA PRO A 297 -37.43 -27.40 5.93
C PRO A 297 -36.43 -28.57 5.99
N ASN A 298 -36.81 -29.61 6.74
CA ASN A 298 -36.06 -30.87 6.82
C ASN A 298 -34.63 -30.75 7.37
N THR A 299 -34.37 -29.80 8.25
CA THR A 299 -33.15 -29.77 9.03
C THR A 299 -33.17 -30.80 10.15
N ASP A 300 -31.99 -31.19 10.62
CA ASP A 300 -31.88 -31.92 11.89
C ASP A 300 -32.13 -30.97 13.09
N ALA A 301 -32.04 -31.51 14.30
CA ALA A 301 -32.26 -30.75 15.53
C ALA A 301 -31.24 -29.63 15.76
N ASN A 302 -30.07 -29.74 15.14
CA ASN A 302 -28.98 -28.75 15.23
C ASN A 302 -29.03 -27.71 14.11
N GLY A 303 -29.98 -27.84 13.18
CA GLY A 303 -30.17 -26.93 12.06
C GLY A 303 -29.28 -27.24 10.84
N ALA A 304 -28.65 -28.42 10.79
CA ALA A 304 -27.94 -28.89 9.61
C ALA A 304 -28.87 -29.59 8.59
N GLY A 305 -28.42 -29.68 7.35
CA GLY A 305 -29.23 -30.26 6.25
C GLY A 305 -30.31 -29.33 5.73
N GLY A 306 -31.22 -29.85 4.94
CA GLY A 306 -32.28 -29.11 4.27
C GLY A 306 -31.74 -28.09 3.25
N SER A 307 -32.68 -27.38 2.62
CA SER A 307 -32.36 -26.26 1.71
C SER A 307 -33.41 -25.15 1.92
N PRO A 308 -33.07 -23.88 1.73
CA PRO A 308 -33.99 -22.77 1.86
C PRO A 308 -35.23 -22.97 0.98
N ALA A 309 -36.41 -22.69 1.56
CA ALA A 309 -37.69 -22.82 0.85
C ALA A 309 -37.82 -21.81 -0.31
N TYR A 310 -37.13 -20.68 -0.21
CA TYR A 310 -37.11 -19.63 -1.21
C TYR A 310 -35.67 -19.08 -1.35
N VAL A 311 -35.21 -18.93 -2.59
CA VAL A 311 -33.97 -18.23 -2.92
C VAL A 311 -34.24 -17.32 -4.11
N PRO A 312 -33.89 -16.03 -4.04
CA PRO A 312 -34.10 -15.09 -5.13
C PRO A 312 -33.43 -15.56 -6.42
N GLY A 313 -34.15 -15.50 -7.55
CA GLY A 313 -33.61 -15.81 -8.88
C GLY A 313 -33.34 -17.29 -9.20
N LEU A 314 -33.54 -18.22 -8.28
CA LEU A 314 -33.38 -19.65 -8.59
C LEU A 314 -34.64 -20.21 -9.24
N PRO A 315 -34.55 -20.92 -10.40
CA PRO A 315 -35.64 -21.67 -10.98
C PRO A 315 -36.10 -22.77 -10.02
N GLY A 316 -37.42 -22.84 -9.71
CA GLY A 316 -37.99 -23.86 -8.85
C GLY A 316 -38.44 -23.41 -7.46
N SER A 317 -38.03 -22.22 -6.98
CA SER A 317 -38.59 -21.59 -5.78
C SER A 317 -40.01 -21.03 -5.99
N GLY A 318 -40.59 -21.21 -7.15
CA GLY A 318 -41.86 -20.59 -7.57
C GLY A 318 -43.14 -21.12 -6.95
N THR A 319 -43.11 -22.12 -6.05
CA THR A 319 -44.25 -22.55 -5.28
C THR A 319 -44.39 -21.85 -3.93
N VAL A 320 -43.33 -21.25 -3.43
CA VAL A 320 -43.30 -20.45 -2.20
C VAL A 320 -43.50 -19.01 -2.55
N THR A 321 -44.53 -18.38 -2.02
CA THR A 321 -44.75 -16.97 -2.13
C THR A 321 -44.21 -16.30 -0.85
N LEU A 322 -43.77 -15.04 -0.97
CA LEU A 322 -43.20 -14.29 0.14
C LEU A 322 -44.18 -14.08 1.31
N ASP A 323 -45.48 -14.35 1.12
CA ASP A 323 -46.53 -14.29 2.13
C ASP A 323 -46.86 -15.70 2.73
N SER A 324 -46.06 -16.72 2.45
CA SER A 324 -46.29 -18.07 2.96
C SER A 324 -45.89 -18.22 4.43
N MET A 325 -46.57 -19.13 5.13
CA MET A 325 -46.26 -19.51 6.51
C MET A 325 -45.78 -20.95 6.54
N SER A 326 -44.75 -21.21 7.32
CA SER A 326 -44.23 -22.57 7.57
C SER A 326 -44.63 -23.06 8.93
N GLN A 327 -44.97 -24.35 8.99
CA GLN A 327 -45.29 -25.05 10.24
C GLN A 327 -43.98 -25.51 10.92
N VAL A 328 -43.86 -25.24 12.21
CA VAL A 328 -42.83 -25.84 13.06
C VAL A 328 -43.37 -27.08 13.71
N THR A 329 -42.81 -28.23 13.38
CA THR A 329 -43.20 -29.50 13.98
C THR A 329 -42.72 -29.63 15.39
N LEU A 330 -43.64 -29.83 16.34
CA LEU A 330 -43.34 -30.05 17.74
C LEU A 330 -43.30 -31.53 18.08
N THR A 331 -42.22 -32.03 18.62
CA THR A 331 -42.07 -33.39 19.17
C THR A 331 -41.87 -33.27 20.69
N ASN A 332 -42.78 -33.86 21.47
CA ASN A 332 -42.73 -33.72 22.93
C ASN A 332 -42.70 -32.28 23.44
N GLY A 333 -43.42 -31.40 22.76
CA GLY A 333 -43.46 -29.97 23.09
C GLY A 333 -42.22 -29.14 22.71
N THR A 334 -41.30 -29.71 21.94
CA THR A 334 -40.10 -29.05 21.45
C THR A 334 -40.04 -29.09 19.93
N GLY A 335 -39.65 -28.00 19.29
CA GLY A 335 -39.46 -27.89 17.84
C GLY A 335 -38.42 -26.89 17.47
N VAL A 336 -37.92 -26.94 16.24
CA VAL A 336 -36.89 -26.03 15.73
C VAL A 336 -37.37 -25.41 14.44
N ALA A 337 -37.22 -24.13 14.32
CA ALA A 337 -37.30 -23.39 13.05
C ALA A 337 -35.87 -22.94 12.68
N VAL A 338 -35.49 -23.12 11.42
CA VAL A 338 -34.20 -22.70 10.90
C VAL A 338 -34.45 -21.77 9.73
N TYR A 339 -33.81 -20.63 9.77
CA TYR A 339 -33.74 -19.67 8.66
C TYR A 339 -32.34 -19.64 8.09
N GLU A 340 -32.20 -19.60 6.79
CA GLU A 340 -30.92 -19.33 6.11
C GLU A 340 -30.95 -17.93 5.52
N VAL A 341 -29.86 -17.20 5.70
CA VAL A 341 -29.64 -15.93 5.03
C VAL A 341 -29.39 -16.21 3.55
N VAL A 342 -30.28 -15.71 2.69
CA VAL A 342 -30.22 -15.92 1.24
C VAL A 342 -29.89 -14.65 0.47
N ASP A 343 -29.99 -13.51 1.12
CA ASP A 343 -29.54 -12.19 0.64
C ASP A 343 -29.24 -11.31 1.85
N ALA A 344 -28.20 -10.45 1.76
CA ALA A 344 -27.81 -9.49 2.80
C ALA A 344 -26.93 -8.40 2.18
N ASN A 345 -26.76 -7.29 2.89
CA ASN A 345 -25.84 -6.22 2.54
C ASN A 345 -24.59 -6.28 3.45
N ASP A 346 -23.45 -6.56 2.88
CA ASP A 346 -22.14 -6.68 3.56
C ASP A 346 -21.60 -5.36 4.15
N SER A 347 -22.22 -4.24 3.82
CA SER A 347 -21.72 -2.90 4.18
C SER A 347 -22.47 -2.23 5.32
N ILE A 348 -23.60 -2.77 5.75
CA ILE A 348 -24.43 -2.23 6.83
C ILE A 348 -24.90 -3.32 7.77
N GLN A 349 -25.12 -2.98 9.04
CA GLN A 349 -25.75 -3.88 10.00
C GLN A 349 -27.24 -3.97 9.71
N GLU A 350 -27.75 -5.18 9.58
CA GLU A 350 -29.14 -5.46 9.26
C GLU A 350 -29.87 -6.19 10.39
N SER A 351 -31.19 -6.16 10.36
CA SER A 351 -32.03 -6.87 11.31
C SER A 351 -33.30 -7.38 10.65
N ALA A 352 -33.84 -8.43 11.20
CA ALA A 352 -35.15 -8.94 10.82
C ALA A 352 -35.96 -9.29 12.05
N GLN A 353 -37.28 -9.10 11.93
CA GLN A 353 -38.22 -9.41 13.02
C GLN A 353 -39.38 -10.24 12.45
N PHE A 354 -39.67 -11.37 13.09
CA PHE A 354 -40.73 -12.27 12.63
C PHE A 354 -41.63 -12.70 13.79
N PRO A 355 -42.96 -12.92 13.52
CA PRO A 355 -43.87 -13.39 14.51
C PRO A 355 -43.91 -14.92 14.59
N THR A 356 -44.21 -15.45 15.77
CA THR A 356 -44.55 -16.85 16.00
C THR A 356 -45.99 -16.95 16.47
N PHE A 357 -46.82 -17.75 15.78
CA PHE A 357 -48.23 -17.97 16.09
C PHE A 357 -48.45 -19.39 16.63
N LEU A 358 -49.22 -19.47 17.71
CA LEU A 358 -49.65 -20.75 18.31
C LEU A 358 -51.08 -21.09 17.83
N VAL A 359 -51.25 -22.31 17.31
CA VAL A 359 -52.55 -22.90 16.98
C VAL A 359 -52.73 -24.15 17.81
N LEU A 360 -53.83 -24.28 18.52
CA LEU A 360 -54.18 -25.45 19.27
C LEU A 360 -55.22 -26.33 18.51
N ALA A 361 -55.15 -27.61 18.74
CA ALA A 361 -56.18 -28.54 18.23
C ALA A 361 -57.56 -28.21 18.80
N PRO A 362 -58.67 -28.47 18.09
CA PRO A 362 -60.02 -28.33 18.61
C PRO A 362 -60.15 -29.16 19.93
N ASN A 363 -60.66 -28.52 20.96
CA ASN A 363 -60.77 -29.10 22.31
C ASN A 363 -59.44 -29.27 23.07
N GLY A 364 -58.33 -28.71 22.56
CA GLY A 364 -57.08 -28.63 23.30
C GLY A 364 -57.21 -27.67 24.50
N SER A 365 -57.01 -28.17 25.71
CA SER A 365 -56.89 -27.32 26.90
C SER A 365 -55.43 -26.97 27.07
N ALA A 366 -55.10 -25.70 26.90
CA ALA A 366 -53.79 -25.20 27.28
C ALA A 366 -53.78 -25.02 28.79
N THR A 367 -53.24 -25.97 29.54
CA THR A 367 -52.70 -25.67 30.83
C THR A 367 -51.51 -24.71 30.68
N ALA A 368 -51.48 -23.64 31.40
CA ALA A 368 -50.38 -22.68 31.38
C ALA A 368 -49.08 -23.41 31.63
N THR A 369 -48.29 -23.61 30.63
CA THR A 369 -46.92 -24.16 30.75
C THR A 369 -45.92 -23.04 30.47
N THR A 370 -44.79 -23.10 31.11
CA THR A 370 -43.71 -22.20 30.82
C THR A 370 -43.12 -22.62 29.48
N THR A 371 -43.36 -21.79 28.47
CA THR A 371 -42.73 -21.97 27.14
C THR A 371 -41.46 -21.14 27.09
N ALA A 372 -40.47 -21.61 26.37
CA ALA A 372 -39.22 -20.93 26.12
C ALA A 372 -38.87 -20.93 24.62
N GLU A 373 -38.25 -19.87 24.18
CA GLU A 373 -37.64 -19.71 22.88
C GLU A 373 -36.15 -19.38 23.04
N ASN A 374 -35.30 -20.16 22.40
CA ASN A 374 -33.86 -19.91 22.34
C ASN A 374 -33.47 -19.65 20.89
N VAL A 375 -32.64 -18.64 20.67
CA VAL A 375 -32.14 -18.28 19.33
C VAL A 375 -30.62 -18.37 19.34
N SER A 376 -30.03 -18.85 18.26
CA SER A 376 -28.58 -18.92 18.06
C SER A 376 -28.25 -18.86 16.57
N LEU A 377 -26.99 -18.58 16.26
CA LEU A 377 -26.48 -18.90 14.92
C LEU A 377 -26.43 -20.42 14.75
N GLY A 378 -26.62 -20.89 13.51
CA GLY A 378 -26.64 -22.32 13.19
C GLY A 378 -25.96 -22.63 11.85
N PRO A 379 -25.71 -23.90 11.55
CA PRO A 379 -25.93 -25.09 12.39
C PRO A 379 -25.12 -25.14 13.67
N ILE A 380 -25.74 -25.64 14.73
CA ILE A 380 -25.07 -25.77 16.04
C ILE A 380 -24.14 -26.99 16.03
N SER A 381 -22.94 -26.83 16.60
CA SER A 381 -21.97 -27.92 16.76
C SER A 381 -21.16 -27.72 18.04
N THR A 382 -20.61 -28.84 18.52
CA THR A 382 -19.59 -28.88 19.58
C THR A 382 -18.24 -29.37 19.03
N VAL A 383 -18.12 -29.56 17.72
CA VAL A 383 -16.92 -30.09 17.07
C VAL A 383 -16.07 -28.92 16.58
N GLU A 384 -15.00 -28.65 17.30
CA GLU A 384 -14.10 -27.50 17.11
C GLU A 384 -12.84 -27.84 16.30
N THR A 385 -12.78 -29.00 15.67
CA THR A 385 -11.64 -29.46 14.89
C THR A 385 -12.02 -29.69 13.42
N ALA A 386 -11.02 -29.83 12.56
CA ALA A 386 -11.21 -30.21 11.17
C ALA A 386 -11.87 -31.60 11.05
N THR A 387 -12.87 -31.71 10.23
CA THR A 387 -13.60 -32.96 9.92
C THR A 387 -13.84 -33.11 8.42
N ALA A 388 -14.18 -34.32 7.99
CA ALA A 388 -14.48 -34.56 6.58
C ALA A 388 -15.96 -34.31 6.21
N THR A 389 -16.87 -34.24 7.19
CA THR A 389 -18.32 -34.30 6.95
C THR A 389 -19.12 -33.19 7.61
N ASP A 390 -18.61 -32.57 8.67
CA ASP A 390 -19.35 -31.53 9.40
C ASP A 390 -19.62 -30.29 8.55
N PRO A 391 -20.76 -29.62 8.74
CA PRO A 391 -21.12 -28.47 7.92
C PRO A 391 -20.18 -27.28 8.11
N ILE A 392 -20.07 -26.50 7.06
CA ILE A 392 -19.46 -25.18 7.04
C ILE A 392 -20.51 -24.19 6.52
N PRO A 393 -20.85 -23.10 7.26
CA PRO A 393 -20.43 -22.76 8.60
C PRO A 393 -21.07 -23.65 9.68
N ARG A 394 -20.52 -23.62 10.92
CA ARG A 394 -21.10 -24.16 12.13
C ARG A 394 -20.74 -23.32 13.33
N PHE A 395 -21.59 -23.33 14.35
CA PHE A 395 -21.51 -22.40 15.47
C PHE A 395 -21.64 -23.09 16.81
N GLN A 396 -21.00 -22.55 17.83
CA GLN A 396 -21.25 -22.89 19.20
C GLN A 396 -22.59 -22.29 19.64
N GLN A 397 -23.41 -23.06 20.34
CA GLN A 397 -24.63 -22.53 20.95
C GLN A 397 -24.28 -21.65 22.15
N ILE A 398 -24.59 -20.37 22.05
CA ILE A 398 -24.52 -19.41 23.17
C ILE A 398 -25.86 -18.73 23.36
N VAL A 399 -26.04 -18.05 24.48
CA VAL A 399 -27.15 -17.13 24.67
C VAL A 399 -26.73 -15.79 24.06
N PRO A 400 -27.33 -15.34 22.96
CA PRO A 400 -26.96 -14.06 22.36
C PRO A 400 -27.24 -12.90 23.33
N PRO A 401 -26.45 -11.82 23.31
CA PRO A 401 -26.77 -10.62 24.05
C PRO A 401 -28.10 -10.02 23.56
N ALA A 402 -28.79 -9.31 24.46
CA ALA A 402 -30.07 -8.70 24.17
C ALA A 402 -29.89 -7.55 23.16
N ASP A 403 -30.79 -7.51 22.16
CA ASP A 403 -30.90 -6.35 21.27
C ASP A 403 -31.63 -5.23 22.01
N CYS A 404 -30.87 -4.28 22.49
CA CYS A 404 -31.39 -3.15 23.28
C CYS A 404 -32.22 -2.16 22.47
N THR A 405 -32.33 -2.28 21.17
CA THR A 405 -33.22 -1.43 20.36
C THR A 405 -34.70 -1.66 20.70
N ILE A 406 -35.05 -2.84 21.22
CA ILE A 406 -36.43 -3.17 21.63
C ILE A 406 -36.65 -3.00 23.13
N VAL A 407 -35.66 -3.26 23.97
CA VAL A 407 -35.77 -3.10 25.42
C VAL A 407 -35.69 -1.65 25.92
N GLY A 408 -35.35 -0.71 25.05
CA GLY A 408 -35.53 0.72 25.28
C GLY A 408 -34.58 1.40 26.24
N ASP A 409 -33.51 0.71 26.67
CA ASP A 409 -32.56 1.24 27.66
C ASP A 409 -31.19 1.65 27.08
N CYS A 410 -30.98 1.48 25.78
CA CYS A 410 -29.69 1.72 25.17
C CYS A 410 -29.49 3.10 24.53
N GLY A 411 -30.49 3.99 24.59
CA GLY A 411 -30.39 5.36 24.08
C GLY A 411 -30.13 5.50 22.57
N ALA A 412 -29.68 4.44 21.91
CA ALA A 412 -29.45 4.35 20.46
C ALA A 412 -30.06 3.04 19.94
N ARG A 413 -30.59 3.05 18.72
CA ARG A 413 -31.24 1.87 18.12
C ARG A 413 -30.28 0.70 17.89
N TYR A 414 -29.00 0.98 17.79
CA TYR A 414 -27.93 -0.01 17.59
C TYR A 414 -26.70 0.46 18.34
N PHE A 415 -25.91 -0.48 18.82
CA PHE A 415 -24.60 -0.15 19.33
C PHE A 415 -23.71 0.31 18.16
N PRO A 416 -23.01 1.41 18.32
CA PRO A 416 -22.01 1.79 17.32
C PRO A 416 -20.88 0.77 17.32
N MET A 417 -20.38 0.45 16.12
CA MET A 417 -19.27 -0.48 15.95
C MET A 417 -18.10 0.22 15.26
N LEU A 418 -17.00 0.36 15.99
CA LEU A 418 -15.80 0.94 15.47
C LEU A 418 -15.07 -0.06 14.56
N SER A 419 -14.91 0.30 13.30
CA SER A 419 -14.00 -0.36 12.36
C SER A 419 -12.93 0.60 11.88
N VAL A 420 -11.71 0.09 11.76
CA VAL A 420 -10.54 0.77 11.19
C VAL A 420 -9.84 -0.22 10.29
N ALA A 421 -9.77 0.10 9.00
CA ALA A 421 -9.24 -0.82 8.00
C ALA A 421 -7.71 -1.00 8.12
N GLU A 422 -7.02 0.06 8.57
CA GLU A 422 -5.57 0.08 8.66
C GLU A 422 -5.10 -0.46 10.02
N SER A 423 -4.33 -1.53 10.03
CA SER A 423 -3.66 -2.05 11.23
C SER A 423 -2.26 -1.47 11.42
N SER A 424 -1.64 -0.99 10.34
CA SER A 424 -0.32 -0.36 10.38
C SER A 424 -0.09 0.63 9.25
N LEU A 425 0.75 1.64 9.51
CA LEU A 425 1.23 2.62 8.54
C LEU A 425 2.74 2.67 8.55
N ASN A 426 3.35 2.66 7.37
CA ASN A 426 4.79 2.77 7.21
C ASN A 426 5.14 4.03 6.42
N TYR A 427 6.05 4.82 6.98
CA TYR A 427 6.55 6.06 6.39
C TYR A 427 8.04 5.98 6.18
N THR A 428 8.53 6.65 5.14
CA THR A 428 9.95 6.83 4.87
C THR A 428 10.22 8.28 4.47
N ALA A 429 11.28 8.88 4.98
CA ALA A 429 11.76 10.18 4.55
C ALA A 429 13.27 10.29 4.75
N GLN A 430 13.88 11.33 4.17
CA GLN A 430 15.24 11.76 4.51
C GLN A 430 15.18 12.82 5.61
N VAL A 431 16.27 12.98 6.36
CA VAL A 431 16.43 14.09 7.31
C VAL A 431 16.15 15.41 6.61
N GLY A 432 15.26 16.24 7.18
CA GLY A 432 14.85 17.51 6.58
C GLY A 432 14.05 17.39 5.29
N GLY A 433 13.64 16.18 4.91
CA GLY A 433 12.84 15.92 3.71
C GLY A 433 11.40 16.42 3.84
N VAL A 434 10.60 16.09 2.83
CA VAL A 434 9.18 16.47 2.78
C VAL A 434 8.34 15.63 3.72
N THR A 435 7.27 16.22 4.24
CA THR A 435 6.23 15.52 5.02
C THR A 435 5.54 14.47 4.15
N THR A 436 5.35 13.28 4.71
CA THR A 436 4.63 12.17 4.05
C THR A 436 3.26 12.01 4.71
N THR A 437 2.21 11.94 3.90
CA THR A 437 0.81 11.85 4.35
C THR A 437 0.22 10.47 4.08
N ASN A 438 -0.52 9.94 5.06
CA ASN A 438 -1.41 8.79 4.90
C ASN A 438 -2.77 9.10 5.54
N TYR A 439 -3.73 8.22 5.32
CA TYR A 439 -5.08 8.36 5.83
C TYR A 439 -5.51 7.07 6.53
N VAL A 440 -6.26 7.22 7.62
CA VAL A 440 -6.92 6.13 8.32
C VAL A 440 -8.42 6.33 8.21
N GLN A 441 -9.12 5.29 7.75
CA GLN A 441 -10.57 5.32 7.63
C GLN A 441 -11.21 4.77 8.90
N VAL A 442 -11.96 5.62 9.57
CA VAL A 442 -12.84 5.23 10.69
C VAL A 442 -14.23 5.01 10.13
N GLN A 443 -14.83 3.86 10.43
CA GLN A 443 -16.16 3.52 10.00
C GLN A 443 -17.02 3.10 11.18
N ASN A 444 -18.30 3.45 11.13
CA ASN A 444 -19.32 2.86 11.97
C ASN A 444 -20.03 1.78 11.15
N LEU A 445 -19.72 0.50 11.42
CA LEU A 445 -20.33 -0.64 10.71
C LEU A 445 -21.69 -1.03 11.30
N ALA A 446 -22.17 -0.33 12.32
CA ALA A 446 -23.44 -0.56 12.94
C ALA A 446 -24.29 0.70 13.00
N GLY A 447 -25.49 0.58 13.55
CA GLY A 447 -26.35 1.75 13.81
C GLY A 447 -25.88 2.55 15.03
N GLY A 448 -26.65 3.56 15.39
CA GLY A 448 -26.34 4.43 16.51
C GLY A 448 -25.25 5.46 16.20
N LEU A 449 -24.88 6.23 17.20
CA LEU A 449 -23.91 7.31 17.09
C LEU A 449 -22.55 6.82 17.60
N LEU A 450 -21.60 6.62 16.67
CA LEU A 450 -20.22 6.38 17.01
C LEU A 450 -19.53 7.72 17.27
N GLN A 451 -19.14 7.99 18.49
CA GLN A 451 -18.24 9.10 18.85
C GLN A 451 -16.85 8.54 19.09
N TRP A 452 -15.85 9.08 18.40
CA TRP A 452 -14.49 8.59 18.53
C TRP A 452 -13.48 9.72 18.75
N THR A 453 -12.39 9.37 19.42
CA THR A 453 -11.21 10.22 19.60
C THR A 453 -9.98 9.48 19.12
N ALA A 454 -9.00 10.20 18.58
CA ALA A 454 -7.72 9.69 18.14
C ALA A 454 -6.59 10.30 18.99
N SER A 455 -5.69 9.47 19.46
CA SER A 455 -4.52 9.89 20.23
C SER A 455 -3.28 9.12 19.78
N VAL A 456 -2.10 9.77 19.87
CA VAL A 456 -0.83 9.17 19.49
C VAL A 456 0.00 8.88 20.75
N ASN A 457 0.47 7.65 20.86
CA ASN A 457 1.46 7.24 21.85
C ASN A 457 2.78 6.91 21.15
N TYR A 458 3.81 7.71 21.43
CA TYR A 458 5.14 7.53 20.84
C TYR A 458 5.94 6.51 21.66
N THR A 459 6.48 5.51 21.00
CA THR A 459 7.43 4.55 21.59
C THR A 459 8.82 5.18 21.71
N ASN A 460 9.21 5.97 20.70
CA ASN A 460 10.47 6.72 20.67
C ASN A 460 10.33 8.01 19.87
N GLY A 461 11.03 9.04 20.29
CA GLY A 461 10.83 10.40 19.78
C GLY A 461 9.47 10.95 20.22
N SER A 462 9.10 12.14 19.76
CA SER A 462 7.79 12.76 19.99
C SER A 462 7.55 13.87 18.97
N GLY A 463 6.27 14.17 18.70
CA GLY A 463 5.88 15.31 17.88
C GLY A 463 6.22 15.21 16.38
N TRP A 464 6.52 14.02 15.90
CA TRP A 464 6.80 13.78 14.48
C TRP A 464 5.57 13.34 13.66
N LEU A 465 4.41 13.15 14.32
CA LEU A 465 3.12 12.94 13.67
C LEU A 465 2.21 14.14 13.92
N ASP A 466 1.59 14.62 12.85
CA ASP A 466 0.44 15.52 12.91
C ASP A 466 -0.81 14.74 12.48
N VAL A 467 -1.80 14.69 13.36
CA VAL A 467 -3.01 13.87 13.21
C VAL A 467 -4.24 14.77 13.25
N SER A 468 -5.04 14.75 12.20
CA SER A 468 -6.23 15.59 12.11
C SER A 468 -7.33 14.93 11.27
N PRO A 469 -8.60 14.97 11.73
CA PRO A 469 -9.06 15.41 13.06
C PRO A 469 -8.72 14.40 14.17
N THR A 470 -8.65 14.87 15.41
CA THR A 470 -8.43 14.03 16.59
C THR A 470 -9.73 13.54 17.26
N SER A 471 -10.88 13.85 16.67
CA SER A 471 -12.18 13.35 17.10
C SER A 471 -13.18 13.44 15.95
N GLY A 472 -14.22 12.62 16.00
CA GLY A 472 -15.27 12.64 15.01
C GLY A 472 -16.50 11.88 15.44
N GLN A 473 -17.47 11.82 14.53
CA GLN A 473 -18.72 11.10 14.69
C GLN A 473 -18.95 10.21 13.47
N ASN A 474 -19.42 8.97 13.70
CA ASN A 474 -19.66 7.97 12.66
C ASN A 474 -18.42 7.76 11.78
N SER A 475 -18.61 7.60 10.47
CA SER A 475 -17.50 7.43 9.55
C SER A 475 -16.72 8.73 9.35
N GLY A 476 -15.40 8.61 9.27
CA GLY A 476 -14.51 9.76 9.09
C GLY A 476 -13.14 9.33 8.59
N THR A 477 -12.39 10.28 8.06
CA THR A 477 -11.03 10.08 7.59
C THR A 477 -10.07 10.86 8.48
N ILE A 478 -9.10 10.20 9.06
CA ILE A 478 -8.01 10.81 9.83
C ILE A 478 -6.81 10.94 8.89
N ARG A 479 -6.37 12.17 8.67
CA ARG A 479 -5.10 12.46 8.00
C ARG A 479 -3.97 12.35 8.99
N ILE A 480 -2.88 11.68 8.60
CA ILE A 480 -1.70 11.46 9.42
C ILE A 480 -0.46 11.87 8.62
N ASP A 481 0.16 12.92 9.05
CA ASP A 481 1.37 13.48 8.45
C ASP A 481 2.59 13.10 9.29
N ALA A 482 3.54 12.38 8.67
CA ALA A 482 4.83 12.12 9.29
C ALA A 482 5.82 13.19 8.85
N VAL A 483 6.30 13.98 9.81
CA VAL A 483 7.15 15.15 9.61
C VAL A 483 8.58 14.80 10.02
N PRO A 484 9.53 14.66 9.06
CA PRO A 484 10.90 14.30 9.41
C PRO A 484 11.62 15.40 10.18
N GLY A 485 11.34 16.67 9.90
CA GLY A 485 11.91 17.82 10.59
C GLY A 485 13.43 17.68 10.83
N THR A 486 13.84 17.80 12.11
CA THR A 486 15.23 17.64 12.55
C THR A 486 15.50 16.26 13.17
N LEU A 487 14.66 15.27 12.94
CA LEU A 487 14.86 13.92 13.45
C LEU A 487 16.18 13.35 12.93
N ALA A 488 16.95 12.71 13.81
CA ALA A 488 18.15 11.97 13.40
C ALA A 488 17.79 10.75 12.54
N PRO A 489 18.70 10.24 11.70
CA PRO A 489 18.46 8.98 11.01
C PRO A 489 18.17 7.87 12.01
N GLY A 490 17.11 7.11 11.74
CA GLY A 490 16.64 6.04 12.64
C GLY A 490 15.23 5.60 12.33
N THR A 491 14.73 4.64 13.09
CA THR A 491 13.34 4.18 13.03
C THR A 491 12.58 4.70 14.24
N TYR A 492 11.48 5.36 13.97
CA TYR A 492 10.58 5.95 14.96
C TYR A 492 9.26 5.18 14.96
N LEU A 493 8.80 4.83 16.15
CA LEU A 493 7.60 4.00 16.35
C LEU A 493 6.58 4.77 17.17
N ALA A 494 5.32 4.66 16.78
CA ALA A 494 4.19 5.18 17.52
C ALA A 494 2.96 4.27 17.34
N THR A 495 1.99 4.44 18.21
CA THR A 495 0.66 3.81 18.09
C THR A 495 -0.37 4.91 18.03
N LEU A 496 -1.15 4.95 16.96
CA LEU A 496 -2.38 5.74 16.90
C LEU A 496 -3.50 4.91 17.54
N THR A 497 -4.09 5.40 18.61
CA THR A 497 -5.21 4.78 19.31
C THR A 497 -6.48 5.53 18.95
N ILE A 498 -7.45 4.83 18.36
CA ILE A 498 -8.78 5.35 18.07
C ILE A 498 -9.73 4.73 19.11
N ASN A 499 -10.28 5.56 19.99
CA ASN A 499 -11.14 5.14 21.08
C ASN A 499 -12.57 5.65 20.86
N ALA A 500 -13.50 4.73 20.77
CA ALA A 500 -14.93 5.02 20.59
C ALA A 500 -15.77 4.66 21.84
N GLY A 501 -15.15 4.59 22.98
CA GLY A 501 -15.82 4.35 24.26
C GLY A 501 -16.08 2.86 24.55
N PRO A 502 -16.74 2.59 25.70
CA PRO A 502 -16.89 1.21 26.19
C PRO A 502 -17.81 0.33 25.35
N LEU A 503 -18.68 0.92 24.52
CA LEU A 503 -19.64 0.18 23.69
C LEU A 503 -19.02 -0.22 22.34
N ALA A 504 -18.25 0.67 21.71
CA ALA A 504 -17.68 0.43 20.38
C ALA A 504 -16.20 0.02 20.45
N GLY A 505 -15.57 0.15 21.63
CA GLY A 505 -14.21 -0.30 21.87
C GLY A 505 -13.13 0.65 21.36
N THR A 506 -11.94 0.09 21.17
CA THR A 506 -10.73 0.82 20.79
C THR A 506 -10.00 0.05 19.71
N ARG A 507 -9.42 0.77 18.73
CA ARG A 507 -8.56 0.21 17.68
C ARG A 507 -7.20 0.89 17.72
N ASN A 508 -6.16 0.11 17.44
CA ASN A 508 -4.78 0.58 17.41
C ASN A 508 -4.20 0.40 16.03
N VAL A 509 -3.55 1.47 15.51
CA VAL A 509 -2.80 1.45 14.26
C VAL A 509 -1.32 1.63 14.60
N ALA A 510 -0.51 0.64 14.29
CA ALA A 510 0.93 0.72 14.50
C ALA A 510 1.56 1.63 13.44
N ILE A 511 2.43 2.55 13.85
CA ILE A 511 3.08 3.48 12.93
C ILE A 511 4.58 3.32 13.03
N SER A 512 5.22 3.10 11.87
CA SER A 512 6.67 3.05 11.72
C SER A 512 7.13 4.15 10.76
N PHE A 513 8.09 4.95 11.18
CA PHE A 513 8.69 6.00 10.36
C PHE A 513 10.20 5.82 10.30
N VAL A 514 10.73 5.53 9.12
CA VAL A 514 12.16 5.38 8.86
C VAL A 514 12.70 6.69 8.28
N VAL A 515 13.55 7.36 9.05
CA VAL A 515 14.27 8.56 8.62
C VAL A 515 15.68 8.16 8.19
N SER A 516 15.99 8.33 6.92
CA SER A 516 17.32 8.05 6.34
C SER A 516 18.22 9.28 6.41
N ALA A 517 19.52 9.06 6.49
CA ALA A 517 20.48 10.15 6.30
C ALA A 517 20.29 10.78 4.91
N THR A 518 20.44 12.09 4.83
CA THR A 518 20.46 12.78 3.55
C THR A 518 21.71 12.34 2.81
N THR A 519 21.58 11.57 1.75
CA THR A 519 22.68 11.30 0.83
C THR A 519 22.87 12.55 -0.01
N VAL A 520 23.77 13.44 0.42
CA VAL A 520 24.26 14.52 -0.45
C VAL A 520 25.04 13.83 -1.56
N GLN A 521 24.49 13.76 -2.74
CA GLN A 521 25.23 13.28 -3.90
C GLN A 521 26.34 14.30 -4.19
N PRO A 522 27.61 13.90 -4.19
CA PRO A 522 28.70 14.83 -4.43
C PRO A 522 28.56 15.48 -5.82
N PRO A 523 29.03 16.73 -5.98
CA PRO A 523 29.09 17.34 -7.28
C PRO A 523 29.94 16.49 -8.22
N SER A 524 29.60 16.49 -9.51
CA SER A 524 30.33 15.73 -10.52
C SER A 524 30.71 16.63 -11.68
N ILE A 525 32.01 16.74 -11.96
CA ILE A 525 32.52 17.41 -13.15
C ILE A 525 32.62 16.39 -14.26
N GLN A 526 31.94 16.62 -15.37
CA GLN A 526 31.94 15.76 -16.54
C GLN A 526 32.83 16.31 -17.68
N THR A 527 32.86 17.62 -17.82
CA THR A 527 33.61 18.31 -18.86
C THR A 527 34.28 19.56 -18.32
N ALA A 528 35.44 19.91 -18.93
CA ALA A 528 36.10 21.17 -18.72
C ALA A 528 36.60 21.68 -20.09
N VAL A 529 36.09 22.82 -20.54
CA VAL A 529 36.28 23.33 -21.88
C VAL A 529 36.66 24.79 -21.86
N ASN A 530 37.27 25.28 -22.96
CA ASN A 530 37.47 26.70 -23.14
C ASN A 530 36.13 27.44 -23.17
N ALA A 531 35.94 28.46 -22.32
CA ALA A 531 34.65 29.12 -22.15
C ALA A 531 34.21 29.95 -23.36
N ALA A 532 35.11 30.28 -24.27
CA ALA A 532 34.78 31.03 -25.45
C ALA A 532 34.29 30.14 -26.59
N THR A 533 34.87 28.94 -26.75
CA THR A 533 34.60 28.06 -27.90
C THR A 533 33.76 26.88 -27.52
N PHE A 534 33.63 26.53 -26.23
CA PHE A 534 33.07 25.28 -25.68
C PHE A 534 33.68 23.99 -26.29
N ALA A 535 34.84 24.15 -26.93
CA ALA A 535 35.55 23.02 -27.51
C ALA A 535 36.36 22.27 -26.47
N ALA A 536 36.37 20.95 -26.56
CA ALA A 536 37.25 20.11 -25.76
C ALA A 536 38.68 20.32 -26.20
N GLY A 537 39.63 20.43 -25.26
CA GLY A 537 41.04 20.67 -25.53
C GLY A 537 41.79 21.06 -24.31
N PRO A 538 43.09 21.39 -24.43
CA PRO A 538 43.87 21.90 -23.31
C PRO A 538 43.35 23.26 -22.84
N LEU A 539 43.42 23.53 -21.53
CA LEU A 539 43.14 24.80 -20.94
C LEU A 539 44.46 25.61 -20.77
N SER A 540 44.38 26.91 -20.87
CA SER A 540 45.55 27.76 -20.63
C SER A 540 45.51 28.38 -19.23
N PRO A 541 46.60 28.36 -18.46
CA PRO A 541 46.66 29.12 -17.19
C PRO A 541 46.26 30.57 -17.40
N GLY A 542 45.41 31.12 -16.55
CA GLY A 542 44.85 32.47 -16.67
C GLY A 542 43.71 32.62 -17.68
N SER A 543 43.23 31.52 -18.33
CA SER A 543 42.07 31.58 -19.20
C SER A 543 40.77 31.37 -18.47
N ILE A 544 39.63 31.67 -19.10
CA ILE A 544 38.31 31.32 -18.61
C ILE A 544 37.96 29.93 -19.13
N ALA A 545 37.60 29.05 -18.22
CA ALA A 545 37.10 27.69 -18.54
C ALA A 545 35.66 27.52 -18.05
N THR A 546 34.93 26.71 -18.76
CA THR A 546 33.59 26.23 -18.37
C THR A 546 33.67 24.77 -17.93
N LEU A 547 33.24 24.49 -16.71
CA LEU A 547 33.05 23.15 -16.18
C LEU A 547 31.59 22.77 -16.35
N GLY A 548 31.32 21.68 -17.03
CA GLY A 548 29.99 21.11 -17.15
C GLY A 548 29.84 19.87 -16.26
N GLY A 549 28.67 19.69 -15.65
CA GLY A 549 28.47 18.57 -14.75
C GLY A 549 27.09 18.58 -14.07
N SER A 550 27.05 18.13 -12.84
CA SER A 550 25.82 18.07 -12.03
C SER A 550 26.09 18.37 -10.57
N GLN A 551 25.05 18.74 -9.84
CA GLN A 551 25.08 19.05 -8.39
C GLN A 551 26.01 20.25 -8.05
N PHE A 552 26.06 21.24 -8.92
CA PHE A 552 26.84 22.46 -8.70
C PHE A 552 26.05 23.58 -8.01
N ALA A 553 24.73 23.41 -7.80
CA ALA A 553 23.90 24.34 -7.06
C ALA A 553 24.20 24.24 -5.55
N GLY A 554 24.60 25.32 -4.93
CA GLY A 554 24.84 25.41 -3.50
C GLY A 554 25.04 26.87 -3.07
N GLN A 555 25.12 27.08 -1.76
CA GLN A 555 25.39 28.42 -1.21
C GLN A 555 26.87 28.81 -1.39
N THR A 556 27.73 27.83 -1.33
CA THR A 556 29.20 28.05 -1.49
C THR A 556 29.71 27.10 -2.58
N VAL A 557 30.32 27.70 -3.61
CA VAL A 557 30.93 26.96 -4.72
C VAL A 557 32.39 27.40 -4.85
N SER A 558 33.31 26.46 -4.79
CA SER A 558 34.73 26.67 -5.01
C SER A 558 35.31 25.62 -5.95
N VAL A 559 36.37 26.02 -6.67
CA VAL A 559 37.05 25.13 -7.61
C VAL A 559 38.57 25.25 -7.40
N THR A 560 39.22 24.09 -7.43
CA THR A 560 40.69 24.04 -7.39
C THR A 560 41.27 23.32 -8.58
N PHE A 561 42.45 23.73 -9.02
CA PHE A 561 43.28 23.05 -10.03
C PHE A 561 44.60 22.66 -9.37
N ASN A 562 44.90 21.38 -9.23
CA ASN A 562 46.05 20.90 -8.44
C ASN A 562 46.17 21.56 -7.05
N GLY A 563 45.02 21.80 -6.38
CA GLY A 563 44.95 22.46 -5.08
C GLY A 563 45.03 23.98 -5.11
N LEU A 564 45.32 24.61 -6.25
CA LEU A 564 45.32 26.11 -6.41
C LEU A 564 43.85 26.55 -6.63
N SER A 565 43.40 27.51 -5.82
CA SER A 565 42.05 28.07 -5.94
C SER A 565 41.84 28.81 -7.25
N ALA A 566 40.75 28.49 -7.95
CA ALA A 566 40.27 29.20 -9.12
C ALA A 566 39.23 30.23 -8.73
N GLN A 567 39.25 31.40 -9.38
CA GLN A 567 38.19 32.38 -9.25
C GLN A 567 36.92 31.84 -9.96
N VAL A 568 35.84 31.66 -9.23
CA VAL A 568 34.52 31.32 -9.80
C VAL A 568 33.87 32.60 -10.32
N LEU A 569 33.52 32.64 -11.58
CA LEU A 569 32.87 33.77 -12.24
C LEU A 569 31.35 33.62 -12.29
N PHE A 570 30.89 32.35 -12.40
CA PHE A 570 29.47 31.99 -12.48
C PHE A 570 29.28 30.54 -12.04
N SER A 571 28.15 30.21 -11.40
CA SER A 571 27.75 28.86 -11.12
C SER A 571 26.22 28.71 -11.17
N ASN A 572 25.76 27.56 -11.66
CA ASN A 572 24.39 27.09 -11.58
C ASN A 572 24.40 25.58 -11.34
N ALA A 573 23.25 24.88 -11.44
CA ALA A 573 23.14 23.45 -11.15
C ALA A 573 24.02 22.54 -12.02
N THR A 574 24.38 22.99 -13.25
CA THR A 574 25.06 22.16 -14.26
C THR A 574 26.33 22.77 -14.83
N GLN A 575 26.64 24.03 -14.49
CA GLN A 575 27.75 24.78 -15.06
C GLN A 575 28.47 25.63 -14.02
N ILE A 576 29.80 25.63 -14.06
CA ILE A 576 30.65 26.59 -13.34
C ILE A 576 31.62 27.21 -14.35
N ASN A 577 31.68 28.54 -14.40
CA ASN A 577 32.73 29.26 -15.13
C ASN A 577 33.81 29.73 -14.18
N VAL A 578 35.04 29.42 -14.50
CA VAL A 578 36.21 29.72 -13.61
C VAL A 578 37.34 30.33 -14.40
N VAL A 579 38.19 31.09 -13.71
CA VAL A 579 39.51 31.48 -14.23
C VAL A 579 40.51 30.39 -13.82
N VAL A 580 41.14 29.75 -14.80
CA VAL A 580 42.21 28.77 -14.57
C VAL A 580 43.35 29.44 -13.83
N PRO A 581 43.85 28.96 -12.68
CA PRO A 581 44.88 29.64 -11.92
C PRO A 581 46.14 29.90 -12.72
N ALA A 582 46.54 31.14 -12.82
CA ALA A 582 47.76 31.58 -13.54
C ALA A 582 49.03 30.94 -12.97
N GLY A 583 49.02 30.58 -11.66
CA GLY A 583 50.14 29.91 -10.99
C GLY A 583 50.47 28.51 -11.54
N LEU A 584 49.64 27.95 -12.40
CA LEU A 584 49.90 26.67 -13.12
C LEU A 584 50.82 26.85 -14.33
N GLY A 585 51.08 28.08 -14.76
CA GLY A 585 51.91 28.41 -15.95
C GLY A 585 53.20 29.17 -15.60
N GLY A 586 54.03 29.37 -16.59
CA GLY A 586 55.14 30.34 -16.55
C GLY A 586 56.43 29.89 -15.83
N ARG A 587 56.59 28.63 -15.44
CA ARG A 587 57.83 28.08 -14.82
C ARG A 587 58.40 26.92 -15.66
N LEU A 588 59.74 26.78 -15.64
CA LEU A 588 60.39 25.56 -16.15
C LEU A 588 59.82 24.35 -15.37
N GLY A 589 59.21 23.41 -16.05
CA GLY A 589 58.54 22.27 -15.44
C GLY A 589 57.07 22.54 -15.05
N ALA A 590 56.38 23.51 -15.68
CA ALA A 590 54.95 23.68 -15.52
C ALA A 590 54.20 22.41 -15.85
N PRO A 591 53.14 22.02 -15.07
CA PRO A 591 52.39 20.81 -15.33
C PRO A 591 51.67 20.86 -16.69
N THR A 592 51.67 19.72 -17.39
CA THR A 592 50.93 19.57 -18.65
C THR A 592 49.50 19.16 -18.42
N SER A 593 49.13 18.87 -17.17
CA SER A 593 47.75 18.53 -16.77
C SER A 593 47.49 19.03 -15.32
N ALA A 594 46.20 19.18 -15.01
CA ALA A 594 45.78 19.51 -13.66
C ALA A 594 44.55 18.65 -13.26
N GLN A 595 44.47 18.35 -11.96
CA GLN A 595 43.29 17.78 -11.33
C GLN A 595 42.33 18.90 -10.93
N VAL A 596 41.15 18.91 -11.51
CA VAL A 596 40.10 19.88 -11.22
C VAL A 596 39.12 19.27 -10.22
N ILE A 597 38.88 19.95 -9.12
CA ILE A 597 37.92 19.56 -8.10
C ILE A 597 36.98 20.74 -7.84
N ALA A 598 35.68 20.49 -7.94
CA ALA A 598 34.63 21.39 -7.50
C ALA A 598 34.15 20.99 -6.12
N THR A 599 34.02 21.95 -5.22
CA THR A 599 33.47 21.73 -3.88
C THR A 599 32.23 22.61 -3.73
N VAL A 600 31.11 22.00 -3.41
CA VAL A 600 29.82 22.66 -3.21
C VAL A 600 29.38 22.38 -1.79
N ASP A 601 29.12 23.42 -1.01
CA ASP A 601 28.72 23.36 0.40
C ASP A 601 29.58 22.38 1.23
N GLY A 602 30.88 22.37 0.99
CA GLY A 602 31.86 21.52 1.69
C GLY A 602 32.01 20.11 1.12
N THR A 603 31.18 19.68 0.15
CA THR A 603 31.27 18.36 -0.50
C THR A 603 32.07 18.46 -1.79
N ALA A 604 33.15 17.71 -1.91
CA ALA A 604 34.06 17.72 -3.06
C ALA A 604 33.64 16.72 -4.14
N SER A 605 33.82 17.09 -5.41
CA SER A 605 33.69 16.17 -6.54
C SER A 605 34.87 15.18 -6.61
N ALA A 606 34.68 14.09 -7.37
CA ALA A 606 35.83 13.36 -7.88
C ALA A 606 36.68 14.29 -8.76
N PRO A 607 38.02 14.12 -8.78
CA PRO A 607 38.90 14.93 -9.59
C PRO A 607 38.76 14.64 -11.09
N LEU A 608 38.61 15.67 -11.92
CA LEU A 608 38.68 15.56 -13.36
C LEU A 608 40.09 15.97 -13.84
N THR A 609 40.75 15.12 -14.62
CA THR A 609 42.03 15.46 -15.22
C THR A 609 41.84 16.32 -16.48
N VAL A 610 42.41 17.49 -16.52
CA VAL A 610 42.42 18.39 -17.71
C VAL A 610 43.81 18.57 -18.22
N ASN A 611 44.01 18.62 -19.53
CA ASN A 611 45.28 18.95 -20.13
C ASN A 611 45.51 20.46 -20.07
N LEU A 612 46.75 20.88 -19.87
CA LEU A 612 47.17 22.30 -19.85
C LEU A 612 48.10 22.58 -21.04
N ALA A 613 47.97 23.75 -21.63
CA ALA A 613 48.87 24.30 -22.62
C ALA A 613 49.16 25.79 -22.33
N PRO A 614 50.34 26.30 -22.70
CA PRO A 614 50.65 27.71 -22.50
C PRO A 614 49.64 28.63 -23.20
N PHE A 615 49.14 28.22 -24.33
CA PHE A 615 48.11 28.92 -25.13
C PHE A 615 47.03 27.98 -25.58
N ALA A 616 45.79 28.40 -25.44
CA ALA A 616 44.60 27.71 -25.92
C ALA A 616 43.52 28.76 -26.27
N PRO A 617 43.78 29.57 -27.35
CA PRO A 617 42.97 30.75 -27.60
C PRO A 617 41.56 30.39 -28.09
N GLY A 618 40.58 31.17 -27.66
CA GLY A 618 39.21 31.14 -28.13
C GLY A 618 38.59 32.52 -28.14
N ILE A 619 37.88 32.90 -29.18
CA ILE A 619 37.14 34.13 -29.33
C ILE A 619 35.72 33.89 -28.81
N PHE A 620 35.21 34.75 -27.94
CA PHE A 620 33.87 34.65 -27.40
C PHE A 620 32.80 34.88 -28.48
N SER A 621 31.71 34.20 -28.41
CA SER A 621 30.51 34.47 -29.23
C SER A 621 30.09 35.93 -28.99
N ASN A 622 29.86 36.68 -30.07
CA ASN A 622 29.65 38.13 -30.04
C ASN A 622 30.82 38.92 -29.43
N GLY A 623 32.01 38.34 -29.37
CA GLY A 623 33.21 38.93 -28.80
C GLY A 623 34.00 39.80 -29.78
N VAL A 624 33.44 40.18 -30.95
CA VAL A 624 34.05 41.15 -31.87
C VAL A 624 33.18 42.40 -31.88
N LEU A 625 33.80 43.52 -31.49
CA LEU A 625 33.15 44.81 -31.50
C LEU A 625 33.78 45.67 -32.58
N ASN A 626 32.99 46.53 -33.19
CA ASN A 626 33.43 47.58 -34.10
C ASN A 626 34.08 48.72 -33.33
N GLN A 627 34.68 49.65 -34.04
CA GLN A 627 35.34 50.83 -33.46
C GLN A 627 34.37 51.69 -32.63
N ASP A 628 33.09 51.68 -32.89
CA ASP A 628 32.01 52.34 -32.16
C ASP A 628 31.45 51.51 -30.99
N TYR A 629 32.12 50.40 -30.58
CA TYR A 629 31.73 49.44 -29.56
C TYR A 629 30.44 48.66 -29.84
N SER A 630 29.86 48.78 -31.05
CA SER A 630 28.76 47.92 -31.44
C SER A 630 29.26 46.50 -31.75
N ILE A 631 28.45 45.50 -31.42
CA ILE A 631 28.75 44.09 -31.79
C ILE A 631 28.79 44.00 -33.30
N ASN A 632 29.91 43.48 -33.86
CA ASN A 632 30.05 43.27 -35.27
C ASN A 632 29.01 42.23 -35.78
N SER A 633 28.29 42.57 -36.80
CA SER A 633 27.28 41.73 -37.42
C SER A 633 26.99 42.15 -38.84
N ALA A 634 26.26 41.36 -39.63
CA ALA A 634 25.86 41.69 -40.97
C ALA A 634 25.05 43.00 -41.06
N THR A 635 24.35 43.39 -39.98
CA THR A 635 23.58 44.64 -39.90
C THR A 635 24.40 45.80 -39.35
N LYS A 636 25.56 45.54 -38.77
CA LYS A 636 26.54 46.51 -38.28
C LYS A 636 27.95 46.04 -38.67
N PRO A 637 28.31 46.11 -39.93
CA PRO A 637 29.61 45.67 -40.38
C PRO A 637 30.72 46.69 -40.05
N ALA A 638 31.94 46.22 -39.87
CA ALA A 638 33.11 47.07 -39.70
C ALA A 638 33.57 47.70 -40.98
N ALA A 639 33.98 48.96 -40.99
CA ALA A 639 34.55 49.61 -42.16
C ALA A 639 35.99 49.13 -42.41
N PRO A 640 36.39 48.88 -43.68
CA PRO A 640 37.80 48.69 -43.99
C PRO A 640 38.66 49.83 -43.47
N GLY A 641 39.81 49.52 -42.86
CA GLY A 641 40.71 50.49 -42.22
C GLY A 641 40.32 50.89 -40.80
N SER A 642 39.16 50.49 -40.30
CA SER A 642 38.73 50.73 -38.89
C SER A 642 39.34 49.71 -37.94
N ILE A 643 39.26 50.01 -36.63
CA ILE A 643 39.68 49.09 -35.58
C ILE A 643 38.53 48.19 -35.21
N ILE A 644 38.80 46.90 -35.10
CA ILE A 644 37.91 45.95 -34.40
C ILE A 644 38.54 45.53 -33.08
N GLN A 645 37.68 45.34 -32.05
CA GLN A 645 38.12 44.88 -30.75
C GLN A 645 37.64 43.43 -30.57
N ILE A 646 38.57 42.52 -30.32
CA ILE A 646 38.30 41.09 -30.18
C ILE A 646 38.46 40.68 -28.72
N TYR A 647 37.41 40.17 -28.13
CA TYR A 647 37.45 39.60 -26.78
C TYR A 647 37.65 38.09 -26.87
N ALA A 648 38.71 37.64 -26.26
CA ALA A 648 39.19 36.27 -26.32
C ALA A 648 39.65 35.79 -24.92
N THR A 649 39.84 34.49 -24.79
CA THR A 649 40.50 33.86 -23.63
C THR A 649 41.59 32.91 -24.11
N GLY A 650 42.49 32.48 -23.21
CA GLY A 650 43.50 31.46 -23.53
C GLY A 650 44.79 32.03 -24.15
N LEU A 651 45.03 33.36 -24.01
CA LEU A 651 46.20 34.06 -24.50
C LEU A 651 47.06 34.64 -23.38
N SER A 652 46.89 34.18 -22.14
CA SER A 652 47.54 34.74 -20.93
C SER A 652 48.98 34.24 -20.73
N GLY A 653 49.50 33.36 -21.61
CA GLY A 653 50.87 32.87 -21.53
C GLY A 653 51.92 33.96 -21.79
N THR A 654 53.15 33.72 -21.33
CA THR A 654 54.28 34.60 -21.61
C THR A 654 54.76 34.32 -23.04
N GLY A 655 54.51 35.25 -23.95
CA GLY A 655 54.87 35.10 -25.35
C GLY A 655 54.28 36.21 -26.23
N VAL A 656 54.25 35.98 -27.50
CA VAL A 656 53.68 36.92 -28.46
C VAL A 656 52.24 36.59 -28.77
N ILE A 657 51.43 37.60 -28.96
CA ILE A 657 50.06 37.51 -29.47
C ILE A 657 50.05 38.06 -30.88
N THR A 658 49.53 37.26 -31.80
CA THR A 658 49.35 37.62 -33.22
C THR A 658 47.92 37.40 -33.62
N ALA A 659 47.53 37.83 -34.82
CA ALA A 659 46.21 37.55 -35.35
C ALA A 659 46.29 37.31 -36.85
N ASN A 660 45.28 36.58 -37.40
CA ASN A 660 45.14 36.44 -38.83
C ASN A 660 43.86 37.15 -39.27
N ILE A 661 43.93 37.96 -40.30
CA ILE A 661 42.81 38.60 -41.00
C ILE A 661 42.76 38.05 -42.44
N GLY A 662 41.91 37.09 -42.71
CA GLY A 662 41.97 36.35 -43.96
C GLY A 662 43.28 35.59 -44.12
N SER A 663 44.08 35.93 -45.11
CA SER A 663 45.43 35.40 -45.35
C SER A 663 46.54 36.25 -44.76
N GLU A 664 46.24 37.44 -44.25
CA GLU A 664 47.22 38.35 -43.69
C GLU A 664 47.52 38.04 -42.23
N VAL A 665 48.82 37.98 -41.87
CA VAL A 665 49.27 37.69 -40.50
C VAL A 665 49.65 39.03 -39.84
N VAL A 666 48.91 39.44 -38.83
CA VAL A 666 49.21 40.64 -38.02
C VAL A 666 50.09 40.22 -36.87
N THR A 667 51.39 40.51 -36.96
CA THR A 667 52.38 40.14 -35.93
C THR A 667 52.42 41.11 -34.78
N GLN A 668 51.90 42.33 -34.93
CA GLN A 668 51.78 43.38 -33.95
C GLN A 668 50.35 43.96 -33.94
N PRO A 669 49.42 43.39 -33.19
CA PRO A 669 48.10 43.99 -32.96
C PRO A 669 48.23 45.43 -32.46
N TYR A 670 47.22 46.29 -32.74
CA TYR A 670 47.17 47.64 -32.21
C TYR A 670 47.17 47.67 -30.67
N TYR A 671 46.45 46.70 -30.12
CA TYR A 671 46.50 46.35 -28.69
C TYR A 671 46.39 44.83 -28.55
N ALA A 672 47.12 44.25 -27.60
CA ALA A 672 46.96 42.87 -27.18
C ALA A 672 47.32 42.71 -25.70
N GLY A 673 46.33 42.42 -24.86
CA GLY A 673 46.54 42.30 -23.43
C GLY A 673 45.30 41.95 -22.64
N ALA A 674 45.38 42.04 -21.32
CA ALA A 674 44.22 41.80 -20.45
C ALA A 674 43.13 42.85 -20.73
N ALA A 675 41.87 42.41 -20.82
CA ALA A 675 40.74 43.33 -20.90
C ALA A 675 40.56 44.03 -19.54
N PRO A 676 40.52 45.39 -19.52
CA PRO A 676 40.42 46.14 -18.28
C PRO A 676 39.16 45.74 -17.48
N GLY A 677 39.33 45.40 -16.19
CA GLY A 677 38.25 45.06 -15.29
C GLY A 677 37.74 43.61 -15.36
N PHE A 678 38.26 42.75 -16.25
CA PHE A 678 37.81 41.40 -16.41
C PHE A 678 38.96 40.39 -16.30
N THR A 679 38.97 39.58 -15.25
CA THR A 679 39.98 38.53 -15.06
C THR A 679 39.76 37.38 -16.06
N GLY A 680 40.84 36.95 -16.70
CA GLY A 680 40.83 35.84 -17.67
C GLY A 680 40.38 36.21 -19.09
N LEU A 681 39.92 37.44 -19.29
CA LEU A 681 39.56 37.97 -20.59
C LEU A 681 40.73 38.75 -21.20
N GLN A 682 41.00 38.53 -22.47
CA GLN A 682 41.96 39.30 -23.24
C GLN A 682 41.23 40.12 -24.29
N GLN A 683 41.76 41.33 -24.55
CA GLN A 683 41.33 42.22 -25.62
C GLN A 683 42.42 42.31 -26.66
N ILE A 684 42.09 42.12 -27.91
CA ILE A 684 42.99 42.27 -29.07
C ILE A 684 42.35 43.27 -30.05
N ASP A 685 42.99 44.42 -30.23
CA ASP A 685 42.55 45.42 -31.19
C ASP A 685 43.33 45.29 -32.48
N LEU A 686 42.61 45.12 -33.57
CA LEU A 686 43.16 44.94 -34.91
C LEU A 686 42.70 46.05 -35.82
N ILE A 687 43.61 46.60 -36.61
CA ILE A 687 43.29 47.50 -37.71
C ILE A 687 42.95 46.62 -38.91
N LEU A 688 41.75 46.75 -39.43
CA LEU A 688 41.36 46.03 -40.65
C LEU A 688 42.07 46.58 -41.88
N PRO A 689 42.62 45.78 -42.78
CA PRO A 689 43.21 46.27 -44.01
C PRO A 689 42.22 47.13 -44.83
N SER A 690 42.69 48.26 -45.33
CA SER A 690 41.85 49.20 -46.08
C SER A 690 41.42 48.66 -47.46
N GLY A 691 42.09 47.63 -47.95
CA GLY A 691 41.79 46.99 -49.23
C GLY A 691 40.88 45.74 -49.12
N LEU A 692 40.25 45.50 -47.97
CA LEU A 692 39.34 44.38 -47.82
C LEU A 692 38.14 44.52 -48.78
N THR A 693 37.86 43.44 -49.50
CA THR A 693 36.67 43.32 -50.40
C THR A 693 35.83 42.15 -49.95
N GLY A 694 34.49 42.25 -50.12
CA GLY A 694 33.54 41.21 -49.71
C GLY A 694 32.82 41.55 -48.40
N ASN A 695 31.81 40.78 -48.09
CA ASN A 695 30.88 41.06 -46.96
C ASN A 695 31.40 40.56 -45.62
N SER A 696 32.48 39.77 -45.58
CA SER A 696 33.10 39.26 -44.36
C SER A 696 34.54 38.82 -44.59
N VAL A 697 35.32 38.82 -43.51
CA VAL A 697 36.66 38.23 -43.47
C VAL A 697 36.78 37.30 -42.27
N ASN A 698 37.46 36.19 -42.40
CA ASN A 698 37.73 35.28 -41.28
C ASN A 698 38.90 35.84 -40.46
N VAL A 699 38.68 35.93 -39.13
CA VAL A 699 39.72 36.44 -38.18
C VAL A 699 39.98 35.35 -37.13
N SER A 700 41.22 35.14 -36.78
CA SER A 700 41.65 34.35 -35.62
C SER A 700 42.69 35.09 -34.83
N VAL A 701 42.73 34.77 -33.51
CA VAL A 701 43.75 35.26 -32.59
C VAL A 701 44.68 34.12 -32.21
N CYS A 702 45.96 34.38 -32.14
CA CYS A 702 46.99 33.36 -31.96
C CYS A 702 47.94 33.78 -30.84
N GLY A 703 48.41 32.79 -30.06
CA GLY A 703 49.44 33.01 -29.05
C GLY A 703 50.57 31.98 -29.13
N GLY A 704 51.77 32.34 -28.88
CA GLY A 704 52.91 31.45 -28.94
C GLY A 704 54.19 32.00 -28.38
N ALA A 705 55.21 31.16 -28.22
CA ALA A 705 56.52 31.60 -27.73
C ALA A 705 57.21 32.56 -28.72
N THR A 706 56.98 32.41 -30.01
CA THR A 706 57.45 33.28 -31.08
C THR A 706 56.35 33.45 -32.13
N ALA A 707 56.40 34.48 -32.94
CA ALA A 707 55.39 34.70 -33.99
C ALA A 707 55.38 33.57 -35.08
N ALA A 708 56.43 32.80 -35.18
CA ALA A 708 56.49 31.65 -36.11
C ALA A 708 55.93 30.34 -35.50
N ASN A 709 55.75 30.29 -34.20
CA ASN A 709 55.24 29.09 -33.51
C ASN A 709 54.08 29.49 -32.60
N VAL A 710 52.90 29.61 -33.16
CA VAL A 710 51.67 30.04 -32.49
C VAL A 710 50.58 28.99 -32.60
N VAL A 711 49.72 28.93 -31.59
CA VAL A 711 48.44 28.24 -31.57
C VAL A 711 47.36 29.28 -31.80
N CYS A 712 46.44 29.03 -32.74
CA CYS A 712 45.39 29.98 -33.09
C CYS A 712 44.01 29.47 -32.64
N SER A 713 43.14 30.43 -32.36
CA SER A 713 41.70 30.15 -32.13
C SER A 713 41.04 29.61 -33.40
N PRO A 714 39.90 28.95 -33.28
CA PRO A 714 38.98 28.84 -34.42
C PRO A 714 38.72 30.22 -35.01
N THR A 715 38.52 30.27 -36.35
CA THR A 715 38.20 31.52 -37.03
C THR A 715 36.77 31.99 -36.71
N VAL A 716 36.58 33.28 -36.61
CA VAL A 716 35.26 33.92 -36.58
C VAL A 716 35.12 34.83 -37.79
N ALA A 717 33.93 34.84 -38.39
CA ALA A 717 33.63 35.73 -39.48
C ALA A 717 33.31 37.11 -38.96
N VAL A 718 34.07 38.11 -39.42
CA VAL A 718 33.87 39.54 -39.16
C VAL A 718 33.21 40.18 -40.36
N ALA A 719 32.02 40.75 -40.16
CA ALA A 719 31.26 41.41 -41.22
C ALA A 719 31.95 42.74 -41.61
N ILE A 720 32.14 42.98 -42.88
CA ILE A 720 32.82 44.15 -43.46
C ILE A 720 31.82 44.99 -44.25
N ALA A 721 31.89 46.31 -44.04
CA ALA A 721 31.11 47.25 -44.85
C ALA A 721 31.69 47.35 -46.25
N GLN A 722 30.81 47.33 -47.24
CA GLN A 722 31.21 47.49 -48.66
C GLN A 722 31.43 48.96 -48.99
#